data_25c7e4a1d8877106ebb764d12b5236bb
#
_entry.id   25c7e4a1d8877106ebb764d12b5236bb
#
_cell.length_a   1.000
_cell.length_b   1.000
_cell.length_c   1.000
_cell.angle_alpha   90.00
_cell.angle_beta   90.00
_cell.angle_gamma   90.00
#
_symmetry.space_group_name_H-M   'P 1'
#
loop_
_entity.id
_entity.type
_entity.pdbx_description
1 polymer ?
#
loop_
_entity_poly.entity_id
_entity_poly.type
_entity_poly.pdbx_seq_one_letter_code
_entity_poly.pdbx_strand_id
1 'polypeptide(L)'
;MIRDRRALPWIMATAVIVLLGLTAAQGLLAQGGTGSLRGQLVDPSRGAVVNIPVQVTTPGGQTLTATTNEVGVYELTNLAPGAYTVEVMANGFAPYKKEGVQIVAGQTQQLNITLALQSEQEQVTVSGEALSLDTTASANASAVVLTEKELEALPDDPDELQQDLEALAGPSAGPNGGQMYIDGFTAGQLPPKSSIREIRINQNPFAAEYDKVGYGRIEILTKPGTNQWHGQISVNKNNAFLNAQNPFATTSAGYASTQIEGNIGGPLSKKASFFFNTDDRDIHDQSLVSAFTLPFNCNSQSLGFGEALCSQSLSSPRTRFNGGPRVDYQLAKNNTLSGRFQYFRNNATDSGIGGLTLPTAAYNVLTTEQTLQLTDTQVIGSRMINETHFQYRREGGTENPNSTLPELDVLGAFTGGGNSLGTTDDHENLYELQNYTSYAFGKHFVKFGARVRAMHDANTATGNQSTGFNGVFTFSSLNNYATTEQDLANGLSLAAIRALGFGPTQFSLITGNPHSSVSMVDASPYVEDDWRMRPNITVSYGLRLETQNHISDHADLAPRLGVAWGLGGTKAAPKIVLRAGWGIFYDRFAPNLVLQAGRQNGVNEQELIISQPNFFCPNSLAACPAVSTLQSTSVPTIYQIAPNLHAPMLMQTAISVERQLTKGANVSISYLNSRGWRQLVTDNVNSPEINDIATNPAACAPGVSASPINNCGGVYPNGIAENIYQYQSHGIFRQNQLVLNTTVRAGARLSLNAYYSLNYANSDAAGANSFQSNPYNLMADYGRAAFDIRSRFFVGGTITLPYGMRLSPFLTAGSGSPYNITLGQDLIGSSILNQRPAFASPLSNPANVVNTQFGAFDKVPVAGETLVPINDLTGPSQFSMNLRLAKTISFGKLPEGKTGQIGARQNGGGGQRGGLARPPGPNFGGGGGGGAGRYSVVLSVNARNVFNNVNFSTPVGTLTSPLFGESTGLSSGFGGGFGGGQTSGAGATAGLPGAGGGAAAANRQIYLQATFGF
;
A
#
# COMPACT_ATOMS: atom_id res chain seq x y z
N MET A 1 -23.41 -19.12 40.46
CA MET A 1 -24.81 -19.18 40.93
C MET A 1 -25.65 -18.70 39.76
N ILE A 2 -26.18 -19.62 39.03
CA ILE A 2 -27.57 -20.06 39.01
C ILE A 2 -28.50 -19.12 38.19
N ARG A 3 -28.89 -19.67 37.01
CA ARG A 3 -30.21 -19.57 36.31
C ARG A 3 -30.57 -18.22 35.68
N ASP A 4 -30.92 -18.19 34.37
CA ASP A 4 -32.09 -18.86 33.82
C ASP A 4 -32.03 -19.07 32.31
N ARG A 5 -32.23 -20.29 31.88
CA ARG A 5 -32.63 -20.67 30.51
C ARG A 5 -34.15 -20.64 30.47
N ARG A 6 -34.73 -19.90 29.52
CA ARG A 6 -36.06 -20.23 28.90
C ARG A 6 -36.53 -19.06 28.04
N ALA A 7 -36.30 -19.11 26.72
CA ALA A 7 -37.15 -18.47 25.72
C ALA A 7 -36.75 -18.94 24.30
N LEU A 8 -36.87 -20.24 24.04
CA LEU A 8 -36.72 -20.72 22.65
C LEU A 8 -37.61 -21.95 22.40
N PRO A 9 -38.95 -21.81 22.52
CA PRO A 9 -39.78 -22.66 21.67
C PRO A 9 -41.02 -22.01 21.08
N TRP A 10 -41.23 -20.70 21.11
CA TRP A 10 -42.48 -20.07 20.61
C TRP A 10 -42.39 -19.50 19.18
N ILE A 11 -41.20 -19.44 18.59
CA ILE A 11 -41.01 -18.91 17.23
C ILE A 11 -41.15 -20.01 16.16
N MET A 12 -41.02 -21.27 16.50
CA MET A 12 -41.23 -22.38 15.56
C MET A 12 -42.68 -22.84 15.39
N ALA A 13 -43.57 -22.50 16.28
CA ALA A 13 -44.98 -22.91 16.22
C ALA A 13 -45.88 -22.02 15.34
N THR A 14 -45.48 -20.78 15.09
CA THR A 14 -46.24 -19.83 14.24
C THR A 14 -45.86 -19.95 12.73
N ALA A 15 -44.74 -20.56 12.38
CA ALA A 15 -44.36 -20.76 10.97
C ALA A 15 -45.03 -21.94 10.29
N VAL A 16 -45.58 -22.89 11.07
CA VAL A 16 -46.19 -24.11 10.51
C VAL A 16 -47.72 -23.91 10.27
N ILE A 17 -48.35 -22.95 10.89
CA ILE A 17 -49.79 -22.69 10.74
C ILE A 17 -50.08 -21.80 9.51
N VAL A 18 -49.13 -21.05 9.00
CA VAL A 18 -49.32 -20.23 7.79
C VAL A 18 -49.09 -21.04 6.48
N LEU A 19 -48.45 -22.22 6.55
CA LEU A 19 -48.20 -23.07 5.37
C LEU A 19 -49.31 -24.07 5.07
N LEU A 20 -50.33 -24.21 5.89
CA LEU A 20 -51.44 -25.16 5.70
C LEU A 20 -52.75 -24.52 5.26
N GLY A 21 -52.82 -23.23 4.97
CA GLY A 21 -53.98 -22.46 4.56
C GLY A 21 -54.15 -22.23 3.05
N LEU A 22 -53.25 -22.72 2.20
CA LEU A 22 -53.17 -22.37 0.77
C LEU A 22 -53.46 -23.52 -0.24
N THR A 23 -54.11 -24.59 0.23
CA THR A 23 -54.50 -25.66 -0.69
C THR A 23 -55.99 -25.98 -0.58
N ALA A 24 -56.85 -25.06 -0.97
CA ALA A 24 -58.24 -25.39 -1.31
C ALA A 24 -58.89 -24.25 -2.11
N ALA A 25 -58.67 -24.21 -3.42
CA ALA A 25 -59.61 -23.65 -4.36
C ALA A 25 -59.31 -24.21 -5.76
N GLN A 26 -59.79 -25.40 -6.02
CA GLN A 26 -59.96 -25.86 -7.41
C GLN A 26 -61.43 -25.72 -7.78
N GLY A 27 -61.60 -25.18 -9.00
CA GLY A 27 -62.73 -25.54 -9.78
C GLY A 27 -63.73 -24.45 -10.09
N LEU A 28 -63.66 -23.92 -11.30
CA LEU A 28 -64.82 -23.81 -12.16
C LEU A 28 -64.35 -23.49 -13.59
N LEU A 29 -64.48 -24.50 -14.46
CA LEU A 29 -64.24 -24.40 -15.91
C LEU A 29 -65.40 -23.60 -16.53
N ALA A 30 -65.11 -22.37 -17.00
CA ALA A 30 -65.98 -21.71 -17.96
C ALA A 30 -65.30 -21.83 -19.32
N GLN A 31 -65.98 -22.37 -20.31
CA GLN A 31 -65.60 -22.39 -21.74
C GLN A 31 -65.54 -20.95 -22.26
N GLY A 32 -64.35 -20.39 -22.22
CA GLY A 32 -64.09 -19.05 -22.81
C GLY A 32 -63.90 -19.15 -24.30
N GLY A 33 -64.62 -18.33 -25.06
CA GLY A 33 -64.45 -18.16 -26.49
C GLY A 33 -63.00 -17.84 -26.85
N THR A 34 -62.51 -18.26 -28.04
CA THR A 34 -61.13 -17.98 -28.52
C THR A 34 -61.06 -16.58 -29.14
N GLY A 35 -59.87 -15.94 -29.06
CA GLY A 35 -59.51 -14.70 -29.75
C GLY A 35 -58.52 -14.97 -30.91
N SER A 36 -58.07 -13.94 -31.59
CA SER A 36 -57.00 -14.02 -32.60
C SER A 36 -55.98 -12.93 -32.45
N LEU A 37 -54.74 -13.20 -32.95
CA LEU A 37 -53.65 -12.23 -33.05
C LEU A 37 -53.29 -12.03 -34.50
N ARG A 38 -53.32 -10.79 -34.99
CA ARG A 38 -52.95 -10.43 -36.35
C ARG A 38 -52.07 -9.19 -36.37
N GLY A 39 -51.11 -9.13 -37.32
CA GLY A 39 -50.25 -7.96 -37.45
C GLY A 39 -49.41 -7.98 -38.72
N GLN A 40 -48.71 -6.93 -38.98
CA GLN A 40 -47.78 -6.80 -40.08
C GLN A 40 -46.34 -6.66 -39.55
N LEU A 41 -45.40 -7.41 -40.14
CA LEU A 41 -43.98 -7.37 -39.88
C LEU A 41 -43.31 -6.54 -40.99
N VAL A 42 -42.64 -5.44 -40.60
CA VAL A 42 -41.95 -4.53 -41.51
C VAL A 42 -40.51 -4.25 -41.04
N ASP A 43 -39.66 -3.87 -41.99
CA ASP A 43 -38.30 -3.35 -41.70
C ASP A 43 -38.34 -1.83 -41.33
N PRO A 44 -37.20 -1.20 -40.94
CA PRO A 44 -37.17 0.24 -40.58
C PRO A 44 -37.53 1.17 -41.73
N SER A 45 -37.42 0.73 -43.00
CA SER A 45 -37.84 1.49 -44.19
C SER A 45 -39.30 1.26 -44.56
N ARG A 46 -40.04 0.50 -43.74
CA ARG A 46 -41.43 0.05 -43.95
C ARG A 46 -41.63 -0.96 -45.07
N GLY A 47 -40.54 -1.64 -45.54
CA GLY A 47 -40.63 -2.77 -46.41
C GLY A 47 -41.22 -3.99 -45.69
N ALA A 48 -42.10 -4.77 -46.38
CA ALA A 48 -42.66 -5.99 -45.79
C ALA A 48 -41.58 -7.06 -45.59
N VAL A 49 -41.48 -7.66 -44.39
CA VAL A 49 -40.59 -8.78 -44.07
C VAL A 49 -41.38 -10.08 -44.22
N VAL A 50 -41.06 -10.86 -45.27
CA VAL A 50 -41.86 -12.02 -45.71
C VAL A 50 -41.23 -13.35 -45.33
N ASN A 51 -42.04 -14.42 -45.23
CA ASN A 51 -41.61 -15.77 -44.90
C ASN A 51 -40.87 -15.90 -43.53
N ILE A 52 -41.15 -15.06 -42.57
CA ILE A 52 -40.54 -15.07 -41.23
C ILE A 52 -41.49 -15.72 -40.22
N PRO A 53 -41.03 -16.71 -39.42
CA PRO A 53 -41.84 -17.29 -38.37
C PRO A 53 -42.00 -16.30 -37.20
N VAL A 54 -43.24 -16.03 -36.82
CA VAL A 54 -43.64 -15.27 -35.62
C VAL A 54 -44.05 -16.29 -34.58
N GLN A 55 -43.26 -16.41 -33.53
CA GLN A 55 -43.52 -17.31 -32.40
C GLN A 55 -44.32 -16.63 -31.33
N VAL A 56 -45.39 -17.32 -30.88
CA VAL A 56 -46.30 -16.80 -29.86
C VAL A 56 -46.42 -17.82 -28.75
N THR A 57 -45.91 -17.47 -27.56
CA THR A 57 -45.92 -18.35 -26.37
C THR A 57 -47.15 -18.07 -25.52
N THR A 58 -47.94 -19.09 -25.26
CA THR A 58 -49.15 -19.05 -24.45
C THR A 58 -48.82 -18.85 -22.95
N PRO A 59 -49.80 -18.42 -22.11
CA PRO A 59 -49.60 -18.35 -20.66
C PRO A 59 -49.21 -19.69 -20.03
N GLY A 60 -49.55 -20.81 -20.68
CA GLY A 60 -49.18 -22.16 -20.25
C GLY A 60 -47.78 -22.64 -20.73
N GLY A 61 -47.00 -21.78 -21.44
CA GLY A 61 -45.66 -22.12 -21.95
C GLY A 61 -45.64 -22.86 -23.29
N GLN A 62 -46.75 -23.08 -23.97
CA GLN A 62 -46.80 -23.69 -25.32
C GLN A 62 -46.50 -22.61 -26.37
N THR A 63 -45.63 -22.91 -27.33
CA THR A 63 -45.31 -22.00 -28.43
C THR A 63 -46.09 -22.36 -29.71
N LEU A 64 -46.78 -21.38 -30.26
CA LEU A 64 -47.49 -21.44 -31.53
C LEU A 64 -46.73 -20.60 -32.57
N THR A 65 -46.77 -20.94 -33.84
CA THR A 65 -46.00 -20.21 -34.87
C THR A 65 -46.91 -19.87 -36.04
N ALA A 66 -46.85 -18.60 -36.49
CA ALA A 66 -47.43 -18.13 -37.78
C ALA A 66 -46.30 -17.62 -38.65
N THR A 67 -46.39 -17.82 -39.96
CA THR A 67 -45.41 -17.32 -40.93
C THR A 67 -45.97 -16.11 -41.67
N THR A 68 -45.16 -15.06 -41.85
CA THR A 68 -45.58 -13.87 -42.61
C THR A 68 -45.76 -14.17 -44.09
N ASN A 69 -46.81 -13.64 -44.67
CA ASN A 69 -47.11 -13.80 -46.08
C ASN A 69 -46.36 -12.79 -47.00
N GLU A 70 -46.67 -12.74 -48.33
CA GLU A 70 -45.97 -11.88 -49.30
C GLU A 70 -46.05 -10.37 -49.02
N VAL A 71 -46.96 -9.92 -48.14
CA VAL A 71 -47.13 -8.55 -47.75
C VAL A 71 -46.73 -8.35 -46.26
N GLY A 72 -46.03 -9.35 -45.66
CA GLY A 72 -45.54 -9.28 -44.29
C GLY A 72 -46.61 -9.46 -43.20
N VAL A 73 -47.84 -9.90 -43.52
CA VAL A 73 -48.92 -10.12 -42.59
C VAL A 73 -48.86 -11.51 -41.97
N TYR A 74 -49.03 -11.62 -40.66
CA TYR A 74 -49.17 -12.87 -39.92
C TYR A 74 -50.50 -12.92 -39.16
N GLU A 75 -51.04 -14.10 -38.96
CA GLU A 75 -52.29 -14.30 -38.23
C GLU A 75 -52.32 -15.66 -37.51
N LEU A 76 -52.69 -15.59 -36.22
CA LEU A 76 -52.99 -16.79 -35.39
C LEU A 76 -54.42 -16.69 -34.90
N THR A 77 -55.21 -17.73 -35.17
CA THR A 77 -56.61 -17.85 -34.74
C THR A 77 -56.73 -18.89 -33.62
N ASN A 78 -57.86 -18.92 -32.97
CA ASN A 78 -58.21 -19.89 -31.91
C ASN A 78 -57.32 -19.82 -30.68
N LEU A 79 -56.87 -18.62 -30.30
CA LEU A 79 -56.10 -18.37 -29.09
C LEU A 79 -57.00 -18.28 -27.85
N ALA A 80 -56.63 -18.96 -26.77
CA ALA A 80 -57.36 -18.82 -25.50
C ALA A 80 -57.13 -17.40 -24.92
N PRO A 81 -58.09 -16.78 -24.23
CA PRO A 81 -57.88 -15.51 -23.57
C PRO A 81 -56.73 -15.57 -22.57
N GLY A 82 -55.81 -14.54 -22.57
CA GLY A 82 -54.68 -14.49 -21.67
C GLY A 82 -53.55 -13.59 -22.17
N ALA A 83 -52.46 -13.51 -21.40
CA ALA A 83 -51.27 -12.73 -21.75
C ALA A 83 -50.23 -13.59 -22.48
N TYR A 84 -49.94 -13.24 -23.71
CA TYR A 84 -49.01 -13.98 -24.60
C TYR A 84 -47.69 -13.23 -24.74
N THR A 85 -46.62 -13.99 -25.04
CA THR A 85 -45.32 -13.45 -25.45
C THR A 85 -45.13 -13.68 -26.95
N VAL A 86 -44.82 -12.61 -27.69
CA VAL A 86 -44.56 -12.66 -29.14
C VAL A 86 -43.10 -12.47 -29.40
N GLU A 87 -42.48 -13.40 -30.13
CA GLU A 87 -41.07 -13.35 -30.51
C GLU A 87 -40.89 -13.53 -32.01
N VAL A 88 -39.97 -12.74 -32.62
CA VAL A 88 -39.62 -12.81 -34.04
C VAL A 88 -38.11 -12.78 -34.20
N MET A 89 -37.59 -13.76 -34.92
CA MET A 89 -36.19 -13.83 -35.32
C MET A 89 -36.11 -13.88 -36.84
N ALA A 90 -35.43 -12.87 -37.42
CA ALA A 90 -35.23 -12.80 -38.88
C ALA A 90 -33.75 -12.49 -39.16
N ASN A 91 -33.16 -13.14 -40.18
CA ASN A 91 -31.75 -12.91 -40.53
C ASN A 91 -31.53 -11.47 -40.97
N GLY A 92 -30.49 -10.83 -40.39
CA GLY A 92 -30.13 -9.41 -40.62
C GLY A 92 -30.91 -8.42 -39.76
N PHE A 93 -31.81 -8.88 -38.91
CA PHE A 93 -32.57 -8.04 -37.96
C PHE A 93 -32.31 -8.44 -36.51
N ALA A 94 -32.43 -7.48 -35.63
CA ALA A 94 -32.37 -7.73 -34.17
C ALA A 94 -33.61 -8.55 -33.74
N PRO A 95 -33.47 -9.54 -32.82
CA PRO A 95 -34.60 -10.29 -32.30
C PRO A 95 -35.63 -9.34 -31.68
N TYR A 96 -36.90 -9.56 -32.03
CA TYR A 96 -38.01 -8.83 -31.44
C TYR A 96 -38.71 -9.69 -30.40
N LYS A 97 -38.96 -9.17 -29.23
CA LYS A 97 -39.71 -9.80 -28.14
C LYS A 97 -40.68 -8.82 -27.51
N LYS A 98 -41.96 -9.22 -27.37
CA LYS A 98 -42.95 -8.45 -26.64
C LYS A 98 -43.76 -9.37 -25.71
N GLU A 99 -43.71 -9.10 -24.44
CA GLU A 99 -44.44 -9.83 -23.42
C GLU A 99 -45.73 -9.11 -23.04
N GLY A 100 -46.71 -9.86 -22.51
CA GLY A 100 -47.95 -9.29 -22.00
C GLY A 100 -48.94 -8.88 -23.10
N VAL A 101 -48.92 -9.45 -24.30
CA VAL A 101 -49.90 -9.22 -25.35
C VAL A 101 -51.22 -9.87 -24.96
N GLN A 102 -52.23 -9.06 -24.60
CA GLN A 102 -53.50 -9.53 -24.10
C GLN A 102 -54.38 -10.03 -25.27
N ILE A 103 -54.79 -11.29 -25.22
CA ILE A 103 -55.81 -11.87 -26.12
C ILE A 103 -57.12 -11.91 -25.37
N VAL A 104 -58.16 -11.34 -25.98
CA VAL A 104 -59.51 -11.29 -25.40
C VAL A 104 -60.44 -12.17 -26.24
N ALA A 105 -61.32 -12.91 -25.62
CA ALA A 105 -62.34 -13.76 -26.30
C ALA A 105 -63.20 -12.97 -27.31
N GLY A 106 -63.31 -13.50 -28.53
CA GLY A 106 -64.09 -12.91 -29.60
C GLY A 106 -63.49 -11.70 -30.28
N GLN A 107 -62.23 -11.31 -29.96
CA GLN A 107 -61.57 -10.15 -30.51
C GLN A 107 -60.28 -10.55 -31.28
N THR A 108 -59.95 -9.74 -32.29
CA THR A 108 -58.66 -9.82 -32.99
C THR A 108 -57.74 -8.74 -32.41
N GLN A 109 -56.72 -9.18 -31.67
CA GLN A 109 -55.68 -8.29 -31.19
C GLN A 109 -54.74 -7.94 -32.35
N GLN A 110 -54.55 -6.64 -32.62
CA GLN A 110 -53.62 -6.18 -33.65
C GLN A 110 -52.26 -5.86 -33.05
N LEU A 111 -51.17 -6.43 -33.61
CA LEU A 111 -49.80 -6.15 -33.21
C LEU A 111 -48.92 -6.02 -34.47
N ASN A 112 -48.67 -4.78 -34.89
CA ASN A 112 -47.71 -4.50 -35.96
C ASN A 112 -46.30 -4.40 -35.38
N ILE A 113 -45.33 -5.05 -36.06
CA ILE A 113 -43.97 -5.18 -35.58
C ILE A 113 -43.03 -4.55 -36.60
N THR A 114 -42.22 -3.60 -36.15
CA THR A 114 -41.10 -3.06 -36.97
C THR A 114 -39.80 -3.67 -36.42
N LEU A 115 -39.10 -4.43 -37.23
CA LEU A 115 -37.81 -5.02 -36.88
C LEU A 115 -36.72 -3.97 -36.97
N ALA A 116 -35.81 -3.93 -36.03
CA ALA A 116 -34.58 -3.13 -36.12
C ALA A 116 -33.49 -3.91 -36.88
N LEU A 117 -32.65 -3.23 -37.66
CA LEU A 117 -31.49 -3.89 -38.30
C LEU A 117 -30.56 -4.42 -37.25
N GLN A 118 -30.00 -5.61 -37.46
CA GLN A 118 -28.98 -6.18 -36.61
C GLN A 118 -27.70 -5.34 -36.75
N SER A 119 -27.50 -4.35 -35.86
CA SER A 119 -26.16 -3.81 -35.65
C SER A 119 -25.33 -4.88 -34.95
N GLU A 120 -24.12 -5.17 -35.42
CA GLU A 120 -23.15 -5.99 -34.71
C GLU A 120 -22.77 -5.30 -33.40
N GLN A 121 -23.66 -5.35 -32.43
CA GLN A 121 -23.39 -5.13 -31.02
C GLN A 121 -23.58 -6.49 -30.37
N GLU A 122 -22.45 -7.09 -29.98
CA GLU A 122 -22.49 -8.20 -29.05
C GLU A 122 -23.26 -7.74 -27.79
N GLN A 123 -24.52 -8.11 -27.72
CA GLN A 123 -25.34 -7.90 -26.54
C GLN A 123 -25.01 -9.01 -25.54
N VAL A 124 -24.04 -8.77 -24.72
CA VAL A 124 -23.82 -9.60 -23.52
C VAL A 124 -24.97 -9.33 -22.56
N THR A 125 -25.92 -10.23 -22.51
CA THR A 125 -27.00 -10.22 -21.51
C THR A 125 -26.36 -10.58 -20.17
N VAL A 126 -26.09 -9.58 -19.35
CA VAL A 126 -25.61 -9.78 -17.97
C VAL A 126 -26.81 -10.12 -17.09
N SER A 127 -27.16 -11.39 -17.05
CA SER A 127 -27.87 -11.96 -15.89
C SER A 127 -26.94 -11.89 -14.69
N GLY A 128 -27.42 -11.41 -13.56
CA GLY A 128 -26.68 -11.11 -12.32
C GLY A 128 -25.43 -11.97 -12.14
N GLU A 129 -24.27 -11.32 -12.15
CA GLU A 129 -22.96 -11.91 -12.37
C GLU A 129 -22.68 -13.05 -11.42
N ALA A 130 -22.72 -14.25 -11.96
CA ALA A 130 -22.09 -15.38 -11.31
C ALA A 130 -20.57 -15.13 -11.30
N LEU A 131 -19.93 -15.12 -10.12
CA LEU A 131 -18.48 -15.15 -10.00
C LEU A 131 -17.98 -16.41 -10.72
N SER A 132 -17.50 -16.28 -11.95
CA SER A 132 -16.95 -17.39 -12.73
C SER A 132 -15.45 -17.49 -12.51
N LEU A 133 -14.95 -18.70 -12.26
CA LEU A 133 -13.52 -18.96 -12.25
C LEU A 133 -12.98 -19.00 -13.68
N ASP A 134 -11.77 -18.49 -13.85
CA ASP A 134 -11.08 -18.42 -15.13
C ASP A 134 -9.70 -19.09 -15.05
N THR A 135 -9.24 -19.66 -16.15
CA THR A 135 -7.89 -20.25 -16.29
C THR A 135 -6.94 -19.36 -17.08
N THR A 136 -7.28 -18.09 -17.29
CA THR A 136 -6.36 -17.14 -17.94
C THR A 136 -5.16 -16.88 -17.03
N ALA A 137 -4.03 -16.54 -17.64
CA ALA A 137 -2.79 -16.22 -16.91
C ALA A 137 -2.95 -14.99 -16.01
N SER A 138 -3.73 -14.00 -16.45
CA SER A 138 -3.99 -12.78 -15.69
C SER A 138 -4.87 -12.97 -14.46
N ALA A 139 -5.62 -14.07 -14.36
CA ALA A 139 -6.40 -14.36 -13.17
C ALA A 139 -5.49 -14.97 -12.08
N ASN A 140 -5.66 -14.54 -10.84
CA ASN A 140 -4.97 -15.08 -9.67
C ASN A 140 -5.96 -15.28 -8.54
N ALA A 141 -5.75 -16.33 -7.75
CA ALA A 141 -6.59 -16.70 -6.61
C ALA A 141 -6.73 -15.61 -5.53
N SER A 142 -5.71 -14.76 -5.39
CA SER A 142 -5.66 -13.65 -4.44
C SER A 142 -5.82 -12.28 -5.12
N ALA A 143 -6.17 -12.23 -6.41
CA ALA A 143 -6.39 -10.96 -7.08
C ALA A 143 -7.63 -10.24 -6.54
N VAL A 144 -7.46 -8.97 -6.22
CA VAL A 144 -8.55 -8.07 -5.84
C VAL A 144 -8.65 -6.96 -6.87
N VAL A 145 -9.84 -6.76 -7.43
CA VAL A 145 -10.13 -5.63 -8.31
C VAL A 145 -11.17 -4.77 -7.62
N LEU A 146 -10.78 -3.56 -7.29
CA LEU A 146 -11.64 -2.55 -6.68
C LEU A 146 -12.11 -1.61 -7.79
N THR A 147 -13.38 -1.71 -8.14
CA THR A 147 -14.04 -0.82 -9.10
C THR A 147 -14.55 0.42 -8.39
N GLU A 148 -15.08 1.38 -9.12
CA GLU A 148 -15.57 2.66 -8.58
C GLU A 148 -16.49 2.50 -7.36
N LYS A 149 -17.28 1.43 -7.29
CA LYS A 149 -18.18 1.16 -6.15
C LYS A 149 -17.45 0.69 -4.91
N GLU A 150 -16.48 -0.18 -5.08
CA GLU A 150 -15.65 -0.67 -3.98
C GLU A 150 -14.67 0.41 -3.51
N LEU A 151 -14.20 1.27 -4.42
CA LEU A 151 -13.34 2.42 -4.08
C LEU A 151 -14.05 3.42 -3.16
N GLU A 152 -15.36 3.58 -3.26
CA GLU A 152 -16.11 4.43 -2.33
C GLU A 152 -16.01 3.96 -0.86
N ALA A 153 -15.71 2.69 -0.62
CA ALA A 153 -15.53 2.15 0.72
C ALA A 153 -14.20 2.55 1.37
N LEU A 154 -13.21 2.90 0.55
CA LEU A 154 -11.87 3.28 1.00
C LEU A 154 -11.84 4.74 1.46
N PRO A 155 -10.86 5.12 2.32
CA PRO A 155 -10.70 6.48 2.79
C PRO A 155 -10.45 7.46 1.64
N ASP A 156 -10.85 8.72 1.85
CA ASP A 156 -10.55 9.82 0.92
C ASP A 156 -9.17 10.43 1.20
N ASP A 157 -8.63 10.21 2.39
CA ASP A 157 -7.27 10.57 2.77
C ASP A 157 -6.25 9.74 1.99
N PRO A 158 -5.31 10.33 1.22
CA PRO A 158 -4.34 9.59 0.43
C PRO A 158 -3.42 8.71 1.27
N ASP A 159 -2.98 9.17 2.45
CA ASP A 159 -2.08 8.39 3.32
C ASP A 159 -2.79 7.14 3.87
N GLU A 160 -4.05 7.32 4.27
CA GLU A 160 -4.91 6.23 4.73
C GLU A 160 -5.28 5.29 3.60
N LEU A 161 -5.56 5.84 2.41
CA LEU A 161 -5.82 5.06 1.21
C LEU A 161 -4.62 4.17 0.87
N GLN A 162 -3.41 4.72 0.95
CA GLN A 162 -2.19 3.95 0.73
C GLN A 162 -2.06 2.81 1.73
N GLN A 163 -2.23 3.08 3.03
CA GLN A 163 -2.17 2.08 4.08
C GLN A 163 -3.22 0.97 3.89
N ASP A 164 -4.45 1.34 3.55
CA ASP A 164 -5.51 0.38 3.29
C ASP A 164 -5.22 -0.47 2.04
N LEU A 165 -4.64 0.12 0.99
CA LEU A 165 -4.22 -0.62 -0.21
C LEU A 165 -3.07 -1.58 0.07
N GLU A 166 -2.08 -1.18 0.87
CA GLU A 166 -0.99 -2.05 1.33
C GLU A 166 -1.53 -3.18 2.22
N ALA A 167 -2.49 -2.88 3.10
CA ALA A 167 -3.17 -3.90 3.89
C ALA A 167 -3.93 -4.90 3.00
N LEU A 168 -4.59 -4.42 1.94
CA LEU A 168 -5.27 -5.25 0.94
C LEU A 168 -4.32 -6.08 0.08
N ALA A 169 -3.14 -5.56 -0.22
CA ALA A 169 -2.12 -6.29 -0.96
C ALA A 169 -1.59 -7.51 -0.16
N GLY A 170 -1.77 -7.46 1.15
CA GLY A 170 -1.34 -8.52 2.06
C GLY A 170 0.16 -8.49 2.34
N PRO A 171 0.69 -9.50 3.06
CA PRO A 171 2.11 -9.58 3.31
C PRO A 171 2.84 -9.82 1.99
N SER A 172 3.54 -8.80 1.51
CA SER A 172 4.42 -8.91 0.35
C SER A 172 5.61 -9.82 0.65
N ALA A 173 6.28 -10.27 -0.38
CA ALA A 173 7.50 -11.02 -0.22
C ALA A 173 8.67 -10.05 0.06
N GLY A 174 9.32 -10.22 1.20
CA GLY A 174 10.54 -9.49 1.56
C GLY A 174 10.34 -8.17 2.28
N PRO A 175 11.44 -7.47 2.57
CA PRO A 175 11.44 -6.27 3.39
C PRO A 175 10.89 -5.01 2.72
N ASN A 176 10.77 -4.98 1.39
CA ASN A 176 10.46 -3.77 0.62
C ASN A 176 8.95 -3.49 0.44
N GLY A 177 8.09 -4.27 1.07
CA GLY A 177 6.64 -4.03 1.07
C GLY A 177 5.95 -4.17 -0.29
N GLY A 178 4.70 -3.74 -0.37
CA GLY A 178 3.90 -3.66 -1.59
C GLY A 178 4.37 -2.52 -2.51
N GLN A 179 4.16 -2.67 -3.82
CA GLN A 179 4.56 -1.67 -4.79
C GLN A 179 3.38 -1.13 -5.59
N MET A 180 3.33 0.18 -5.70
CA MET A 180 2.28 0.89 -6.43
C MET A 180 2.75 1.30 -7.83
N TYR A 181 1.83 1.15 -8.78
CA TYR A 181 1.98 1.61 -10.15
C TYR A 181 0.77 2.44 -10.53
N ILE A 182 0.98 3.53 -11.25
CA ILE A 182 -0.09 4.42 -11.71
C ILE A 182 -0.09 4.41 -13.23
N ASP A 183 -1.18 3.91 -13.85
CA ASP A 183 -1.31 3.74 -15.30
C ASP A 183 -0.13 2.96 -15.92
N GLY A 184 0.43 1.98 -15.17
CA GLY A 184 1.56 1.14 -15.59
C GLY A 184 2.95 1.71 -15.32
N PHE A 185 3.06 2.95 -14.88
CA PHE A 185 4.34 3.60 -14.53
C PHE A 185 4.74 3.34 -13.08
N THR A 186 6.04 3.41 -12.80
CA THR A 186 6.56 3.42 -11.42
C THR A 186 5.95 4.59 -10.66
N ALA A 187 5.38 4.32 -9.49
CA ALA A 187 4.58 5.29 -8.78
C ALA A 187 5.35 6.54 -8.35
N GLY A 188 4.67 7.67 -8.49
CA GLY A 188 4.84 8.89 -7.70
C GLY A 188 3.75 8.99 -6.64
N GLN A 189 3.27 10.19 -6.39
CA GLN A 189 2.21 10.44 -5.42
C GLN A 189 0.87 9.84 -5.88
N LEU A 190 0.10 9.31 -4.92
CA LEU A 190 -1.25 8.80 -5.18
C LEU A 190 -2.13 9.88 -5.82
N PRO A 191 -2.83 9.57 -6.92
CA PRO A 191 -3.79 10.50 -7.48
C PRO A 191 -5.00 10.62 -6.55
N PRO A 192 -5.73 11.76 -6.56
CA PRO A 192 -6.96 11.92 -5.81
C PRO A 192 -7.93 10.76 -6.09
N LYS A 193 -8.58 10.22 -5.04
CA LYS A 193 -9.47 9.05 -5.16
C LYS A 193 -10.54 9.22 -6.24
N SER A 194 -11.08 10.42 -6.41
CA SER A 194 -12.08 10.73 -7.45
C SER A 194 -11.56 10.57 -8.88
N SER A 195 -10.26 10.63 -9.09
CA SER A 195 -9.61 10.43 -10.39
C SER A 195 -9.29 8.96 -10.69
N ILE A 196 -9.45 8.06 -9.70
CA ILE A 196 -9.18 6.63 -9.86
C ILE A 196 -10.38 5.94 -10.52
N ARG A 197 -10.13 5.14 -11.55
CA ARG A 197 -11.12 4.29 -12.21
C ARG A 197 -11.28 2.95 -11.53
N GLU A 198 -10.15 2.28 -11.31
CA GLU A 198 -10.08 0.98 -10.64
C GLU A 198 -8.69 0.76 -10.06
N ILE A 199 -8.61 -0.09 -9.05
CA ILE A 199 -7.35 -0.55 -8.46
C ILE A 199 -7.30 -2.06 -8.61
N ARG A 200 -6.16 -2.57 -9.08
CA ARG A 200 -5.89 -3.98 -9.24
C ARG A 200 -4.77 -4.40 -8.31
N ILE A 201 -5.02 -5.42 -7.52
CA ILE A 201 -4.07 -5.92 -6.52
C ILE A 201 -3.76 -7.38 -6.84
N ASN A 202 -2.49 -7.76 -6.81
CA ASN A 202 -2.01 -9.13 -6.99
C ASN A 202 -2.46 -9.80 -8.30
N GLN A 203 -2.61 -9.06 -9.39
CA GLN A 203 -2.88 -9.65 -10.71
C GLN A 203 -1.61 -10.22 -11.33
N ASN A 204 -1.69 -11.44 -11.82
CA ASN A 204 -0.64 -12.17 -12.56
C ASN A 204 0.77 -12.07 -11.93
N PRO A 205 0.97 -12.58 -10.70
CA PRO A 205 2.21 -12.35 -9.95
C PRO A 205 3.48 -12.91 -10.62
N PHE A 206 3.36 -13.83 -11.56
CA PHE A 206 4.48 -14.46 -12.26
C PHE A 206 4.63 -14.01 -13.71
N ALA A 207 4.01 -12.90 -14.14
CA ALA A 207 4.22 -12.37 -15.48
C ALA A 207 5.62 -11.77 -15.64
N ALA A 208 6.27 -12.06 -16.76
CA ALA A 208 7.59 -11.51 -17.07
C ALA A 208 7.55 -10.02 -17.46
N GLU A 209 6.38 -9.49 -17.80
CA GLU A 209 6.18 -8.06 -18.04
C GLU A 209 6.46 -7.19 -16.80
N TYR A 210 6.39 -7.75 -15.58
CA TYR A 210 6.62 -7.02 -14.34
C TYR A 210 8.07 -7.17 -13.86
N ASP A 211 8.68 -6.06 -13.46
CA ASP A 211 10.08 -6.00 -13.01
C ASP A 211 10.28 -6.47 -11.58
N LYS A 212 9.25 -6.42 -10.74
CA LYS A 212 9.32 -6.78 -9.31
C LYS A 212 8.37 -7.91 -8.97
N VAL A 213 8.47 -8.37 -7.72
CA VAL A 213 7.63 -9.45 -7.18
C VAL A 213 6.15 -9.16 -7.43
N GLY A 214 5.44 -10.13 -7.97
CA GLY A 214 4.05 -9.94 -8.37
C GLY A 214 3.04 -9.93 -7.23
N TYR A 215 3.35 -10.57 -6.08
CA TYR A 215 2.56 -10.44 -4.87
C TYR A 215 2.92 -9.14 -4.13
N GLY A 216 1.89 -8.39 -3.74
CA GLY A 216 2.06 -7.03 -3.21
C GLY A 216 2.02 -5.93 -4.29
N ARG A 217 1.81 -6.28 -5.57
CA ARG A 217 1.63 -5.30 -6.64
C ARG A 217 0.26 -4.65 -6.56
N ILE A 218 0.24 -3.32 -6.53
CA ILE A 218 -0.95 -2.48 -6.53
C ILE A 218 -0.90 -1.64 -7.81
N GLU A 219 -1.85 -1.82 -8.71
CA GLU A 219 -1.94 -1.07 -9.95
C GLU A 219 -3.17 -0.16 -9.93
N ILE A 220 -2.93 1.13 -10.01
CA ILE A 220 -3.95 2.18 -9.98
C ILE A 220 -4.16 2.68 -11.40
N LEU A 221 -5.39 2.57 -11.89
CA LEU A 221 -5.78 3.03 -13.21
C LEU A 221 -6.65 4.28 -13.09
N THR A 222 -6.21 5.37 -13.73
CA THR A 222 -6.91 6.65 -13.67
C THR A 222 -8.07 6.74 -14.66
N LYS A 223 -9.01 7.65 -14.39
CA LYS A 223 -10.18 7.91 -15.27
C LYS A 223 -9.72 8.58 -16.55
N PRO A 224 -10.13 8.08 -17.74
CA PRO A 224 -9.91 8.78 -19.00
C PRO A 224 -10.91 9.92 -19.19
N GLY A 225 -10.64 10.79 -20.13
CA GLY A 225 -11.61 11.74 -20.63
C GLY A 225 -12.82 11.07 -21.28
N THR A 226 -13.95 11.72 -21.31
CA THR A 226 -15.21 11.19 -21.82
C THR A 226 -15.79 12.04 -22.94
N ASN A 227 -16.76 11.49 -23.66
CA ASN A 227 -17.50 12.19 -24.71
C ASN A 227 -18.73 12.98 -24.20
N GLN A 228 -18.90 13.08 -22.87
CA GLN A 228 -19.96 13.83 -22.20
C GLN A 228 -19.35 14.62 -21.05
N TRP A 229 -19.87 15.82 -20.84
CA TRP A 229 -19.53 16.65 -19.70
C TRP A 229 -20.02 16.01 -18.42
N HIS A 230 -19.15 15.89 -17.46
CA HIS A 230 -19.42 15.41 -16.12
C HIS A 230 -18.39 15.99 -15.18
N GLY A 231 -18.73 16.09 -13.92
CA GLY A 231 -17.82 16.56 -12.89
C GLY A 231 -18.40 16.32 -11.51
N GLN A 232 -17.53 16.46 -10.52
CA GLN A 232 -17.92 16.46 -9.13
C GLN A 232 -17.07 17.40 -8.31
N ILE A 233 -17.64 17.91 -7.24
CA ILE A 233 -16.94 18.62 -6.17
C ILE A 233 -17.30 17.97 -4.84
N SER A 234 -16.31 17.76 -4.00
CA SER A 234 -16.45 17.13 -2.70
C SER A 234 -15.78 17.97 -1.63
N VAL A 235 -16.42 18.10 -0.48
CA VAL A 235 -15.85 18.70 0.72
C VAL A 235 -15.87 17.66 1.82
N ASN A 236 -14.71 17.39 2.39
CA ASN A 236 -14.53 16.46 3.50
C ASN A 236 -13.99 17.25 4.70
N LYS A 237 -14.60 17.08 5.87
CA LYS A 237 -14.23 17.80 7.09
C LYS A 237 -14.21 16.92 8.31
N ASN A 238 -13.15 17.08 9.10
CA ASN A 238 -13.02 16.52 10.44
C ASN A 238 -12.66 17.63 11.42
N ASN A 239 -13.04 17.45 12.68
CA ASN A 239 -12.68 18.35 13.78
C ASN A 239 -12.50 17.53 15.07
N ALA A 240 -11.70 18.02 16.00
CA ALA A 240 -11.36 17.37 17.26
C ALA A 240 -12.57 16.90 18.07
N PHE A 241 -13.69 17.66 18.08
CA PHE A 241 -14.89 17.27 18.84
C PHE A 241 -15.59 16.00 18.29
N LEU A 242 -15.30 15.61 17.03
CA LEU A 242 -15.81 14.39 16.41
C LEU A 242 -14.90 13.18 16.69
N ASN A 243 -13.73 13.41 17.27
CA ASN A 243 -12.70 12.40 17.45
C ASN A 243 -12.64 11.94 18.92
N ALA A 244 -12.19 10.72 19.14
CA ALA A 244 -11.86 10.25 20.49
C ALA A 244 -10.54 10.90 20.95
N GLN A 245 -10.42 11.16 22.24
CA GLN A 245 -9.20 11.65 22.84
C GLN A 245 -8.10 10.57 22.75
N ASN A 246 -6.87 11.00 22.45
CA ASN A 246 -5.72 10.13 22.53
C ASN A 246 -5.43 9.78 23.99
N PRO A 247 -5.34 8.50 24.38
CA PRO A 247 -5.15 8.10 25.79
C PRO A 247 -3.82 8.55 26.39
N PHE A 248 -2.82 8.86 25.57
CA PHE A 248 -1.54 9.41 26.04
C PHE A 248 -1.56 10.94 26.19
N ALA A 249 -2.59 11.62 25.67
CA ALA A 249 -2.66 13.07 25.74
C ALA A 249 -3.32 13.55 27.02
N THR A 250 -2.63 14.39 27.78
CA THR A 250 -3.19 15.09 28.95
C THR A 250 -4.01 16.32 28.55
N THR A 251 -3.72 16.88 27.39
CA THR A 251 -4.44 18.02 26.80
C THR A 251 -4.81 17.70 25.36
N SER A 252 -6.01 18.11 24.94
CA SER A 252 -6.44 17.96 23.55
C SER A 252 -5.94 19.16 22.75
N ALA A 253 -4.90 18.98 21.92
CA ALA A 253 -4.67 19.93 20.84
C ALA A 253 -5.75 19.72 19.78
N GLY A 254 -6.13 20.78 19.08
CA GLY A 254 -7.27 20.74 18.19
C GLY A 254 -6.94 20.15 16.82
N TYR A 255 -7.11 18.82 16.63
CA TYR A 255 -7.08 18.25 15.28
C TYR A 255 -8.18 18.85 14.41
N ALA A 256 -7.84 19.31 13.22
CA ALA A 256 -8.81 19.72 12.21
C ALA A 256 -8.30 19.36 10.81
N SER A 257 -9.18 18.90 9.94
CA SER A 257 -8.84 18.67 8.55
C SER A 257 -9.97 19.15 7.65
N THR A 258 -9.62 19.89 6.62
CA THR A 258 -10.54 20.32 5.55
C THR A 258 -9.91 19.91 4.22
N GLN A 259 -10.65 19.15 3.43
CA GLN A 259 -10.24 18.71 2.10
C GLN A 259 -11.31 19.14 1.09
N ILE A 260 -10.88 19.74 0.01
CA ILE A 260 -11.71 20.12 -1.13
C ILE A 260 -11.18 19.40 -2.36
N GLU A 261 -11.98 18.52 -2.91
CA GLU A 261 -11.64 17.73 -4.08
C GLU A 261 -12.60 18.03 -5.21
N GLY A 262 -12.08 18.20 -6.42
CA GLY A 262 -12.88 18.47 -7.60
C GLY A 262 -12.36 17.75 -8.84
N ASN A 263 -13.27 17.36 -9.73
CA ASN A 263 -12.89 16.92 -11.06
C ASN A 263 -13.94 17.33 -12.09
N ILE A 264 -13.47 17.49 -13.32
CA ILE A 264 -14.30 17.77 -14.48
C ILE A 264 -13.73 17.08 -15.72
N GLY A 265 -14.58 16.50 -16.52
CA GLY A 265 -14.20 15.86 -17.78
C GLY A 265 -15.23 16.05 -18.86
N GLY A 266 -14.80 15.90 -20.12
CA GLY A 266 -15.69 16.04 -21.26
C GLY A 266 -14.97 16.04 -22.60
N PRO A 267 -15.69 16.22 -23.69
CA PRO A 267 -15.14 16.26 -25.04
C PRO A 267 -14.49 17.62 -25.32
N LEU A 268 -13.27 17.61 -25.85
CA LEU A 268 -12.63 18.77 -26.48
C LEU A 268 -12.99 18.83 -27.98
N SER A 269 -13.11 17.66 -28.60
CA SER A 269 -13.54 17.51 -29.98
C SER A 269 -14.10 16.09 -30.23
N LYS A 270 -14.50 15.79 -31.48
CA LYS A 270 -14.92 14.42 -31.82
C LYS A 270 -13.80 13.36 -31.64
N LYS A 271 -12.54 13.80 -31.59
CA LYS A 271 -11.36 12.94 -31.47
C LYS A 271 -10.58 13.14 -30.16
N ALA A 272 -10.96 14.11 -29.36
CA ALA A 272 -10.25 14.45 -28.15
C ALA A 272 -11.20 14.58 -26.96
N SER A 273 -10.81 14.05 -25.83
CA SER A 273 -11.46 14.24 -24.53
C SER A 273 -10.44 14.65 -23.48
N PHE A 274 -10.90 15.26 -22.41
CA PHE A 274 -10.06 15.65 -21.29
C PHE A 274 -10.68 15.23 -19.97
N PHE A 275 -9.83 15.15 -18.98
CA PHE A 275 -10.20 15.02 -17.58
C PHE A 275 -9.24 15.89 -16.75
N PHE A 276 -9.77 16.70 -15.85
CA PHE A 276 -9.00 17.52 -14.91
C PHE A 276 -9.42 17.16 -13.50
N ASN A 277 -8.45 17.00 -12.60
CA ASN A 277 -8.68 16.76 -11.19
C ASN A 277 -7.86 17.70 -10.32
N THR A 278 -8.38 18.02 -9.15
CA THR A 278 -7.69 18.78 -8.10
C THR A 278 -8.13 18.31 -6.73
N ASP A 279 -7.20 18.31 -5.79
CA ASP A 279 -7.39 18.05 -4.38
C ASP A 279 -6.54 19.02 -3.57
N ASP A 280 -7.17 19.79 -2.70
CA ASP A 280 -6.52 20.71 -1.77
C ASP A 280 -6.92 20.35 -0.35
N ARG A 281 -5.92 20.22 0.52
CA ARG A 281 -6.13 19.75 1.88
C ARG A 281 -5.33 20.59 2.87
N ASP A 282 -6.01 21.10 3.88
CA ASP A 282 -5.47 21.79 5.04
C ASP A 282 -5.68 20.92 6.29
N ILE A 283 -4.59 20.58 6.97
CA ILE A 283 -4.57 19.67 8.10
C ILE A 283 -3.84 20.35 9.26
N HIS A 284 -4.53 20.54 10.35
CA HIS A 284 -3.92 20.79 11.66
C HIS A 284 -3.76 19.44 12.38
N ASP A 285 -2.63 18.78 12.11
CA ASP A 285 -2.33 17.47 12.71
C ASP A 285 -1.89 17.61 14.16
N GLN A 286 -1.90 16.50 14.88
CA GLN A 286 -1.51 16.41 16.29
C GLN A 286 -0.31 15.47 16.45
N SER A 287 0.80 16.01 16.91
CA SER A 287 1.95 15.24 17.36
C SER A 287 1.94 15.12 18.88
N LEU A 288 1.94 13.90 19.37
CA LEU A 288 1.99 13.63 20.80
C LEU A 288 3.40 13.22 21.20
N VAL A 289 4.04 14.00 22.04
CA VAL A 289 5.27 13.63 22.74
C VAL A 289 4.90 12.85 24.01
N SER A 290 5.54 11.69 24.19
CA SER A 290 5.42 10.86 25.40
C SER A 290 6.79 10.25 25.67
N ALA A 291 7.64 11.00 26.34
CA ALA A 291 9.05 10.70 26.53
C ALA A 291 9.46 10.90 27.99
N PHE A 292 10.34 10.06 28.51
CA PHE A 292 10.99 10.33 29.79
C PHE A 292 12.22 11.21 29.57
N THR A 293 12.28 12.33 30.26
CA THR A 293 13.33 13.31 30.10
C THR A 293 13.55 14.08 31.43
N LEU A 294 14.46 15.03 31.42
CA LEU A 294 14.57 15.97 32.55
C LEU A 294 13.54 17.09 32.40
N PRO A 295 12.99 17.65 33.51
CA PRO A 295 11.94 18.65 33.47
C PRO A 295 12.26 19.87 32.59
N PHE A 296 13.51 20.33 32.53
CA PHE A 296 13.92 21.47 31.72
C PHE A 296 13.90 21.18 30.19
N ASN A 297 14.03 19.93 29.78
CA ASN A 297 13.92 19.57 28.36
C ASN A 297 12.46 19.60 27.89
N CYS A 298 11.50 19.34 28.78
CA CYS A 298 10.07 19.40 28.49
C CYS A 298 9.52 20.83 28.66
N ASN A 299 9.98 21.54 29.66
CA ASN A 299 9.59 22.93 29.98
C ASN A 299 10.80 23.73 30.42
N SER A 300 11.27 24.64 29.59
CA SER A 300 12.47 25.46 29.83
C SER A 300 12.44 26.33 31.11
N GLN A 301 11.30 26.44 31.77
CA GLN A 301 11.14 27.13 33.02
C GLN A 301 11.28 26.22 34.23
N SER A 302 11.37 24.92 34.06
CA SER A 302 11.50 23.94 35.14
C SER A 302 12.97 23.70 35.43
N LEU A 303 13.36 23.81 36.72
CA LEU A 303 14.69 23.45 37.20
C LEU A 303 14.59 22.10 37.90
N GLY A 304 15.33 21.11 37.43
CA GLY A 304 15.36 19.79 38.07
C GLY A 304 16.05 18.72 37.23
N PHE A 305 16.77 17.83 37.91
CA PHE A 305 17.50 16.71 37.29
C PHE A 305 16.82 15.36 37.57
N GLY A 306 15.63 15.37 38.16
CA GLY A 306 14.83 14.15 38.31
C GLY A 306 14.17 13.75 37.01
N GLU A 307 14.14 12.46 36.72
CA GLU A 307 13.44 11.90 35.55
C GLU A 307 11.93 12.17 35.63
N ALA A 308 11.35 12.67 34.56
CA ALA A 308 9.93 12.98 34.45
C ALA A 308 9.36 12.62 33.11
N LEU A 309 8.10 12.20 33.08
CA LEU A 309 7.36 11.99 31.86
C LEU A 309 6.99 13.35 31.23
N CYS A 310 7.49 13.62 30.05
CA CYS A 310 7.09 14.72 29.21
C CYS A 310 5.93 14.26 28.32
N SER A 311 4.71 14.72 28.61
CA SER A 311 3.54 14.45 27.77
C SER A 311 3.01 15.78 27.24
N GLN A 312 3.19 16.02 25.95
CA GLN A 312 2.75 17.24 25.26
C GLN A 312 2.03 16.89 23.95
N SER A 313 0.92 17.56 23.70
CA SER A 313 0.21 17.47 22.45
C SER A 313 0.41 18.77 21.67
N LEU A 314 1.04 18.68 20.51
CA LEU A 314 1.50 19.82 19.71
C LEU A 314 0.83 19.80 18.33
N SER A 315 0.60 20.97 17.77
CA SER A 315 0.08 21.10 16.41
C SER A 315 1.22 21.02 15.40
N SER A 316 1.07 20.17 14.39
CA SER A 316 1.98 20.04 13.25
C SER A 316 1.19 20.31 11.96
N PRO A 317 0.99 21.60 11.57
CA PRO A 317 0.16 21.94 10.44
C PRO A 317 0.80 21.52 9.12
N ARG A 318 -0.06 21.05 8.21
CA ARG A 318 0.34 20.53 6.90
C ARG A 318 -0.67 20.94 5.83
N THR A 319 -0.20 21.44 4.69
CA THR A 319 -1.01 21.72 3.51
C THR A 319 -0.58 20.84 2.35
N ARG A 320 -1.55 20.29 1.62
CA ARG A 320 -1.31 19.47 0.45
C ARG A 320 -2.15 19.92 -0.72
N PHE A 321 -1.51 19.97 -1.88
CA PHE A 321 -2.18 20.18 -3.16
C PHE A 321 -1.79 19.06 -4.11
N ASN A 322 -2.77 18.51 -4.84
CA ASN A 322 -2.55 17.50 -5.87
C ASN A 322 -3.54 17.74 -7.01
N GLY A 323 -3.06 17.88 -8.25
CA GLY A 323 -3.98 18.07 -9.36
C GLY A 323 -3.30 18.17 -10.72
N GLY A 324 -4.09 17.95 -11.77
CA GLY A 324 -3.58 18.07 -13.12
C GLY A 324 -4.54 17.61 -14.21
N PRO A 325 -4.25 17.97 -15.47
CA PRO A 325 -5.02 17.57 -16.65
C PRO A 325 -4.58 16.20 -17.20
N ARG A 326 -5.53 15.53 -17.83
CA ARG A 326 -5.34 14.42 -18.75
C ARG A 326 -6.06 14.71 -20.05
N VAL A 327 -5.44 14.42 -21.17
CA VAL A 327 -6.01 14.54 -22.52
C VAL A 327 -5.83 13.21 -23.25
N ASP A 328 -6.92 12.68 -23.78
CA ASP A 328 -6.93 11.48 -24.62
C ASP A 328 -7.27 11.91 -26.04
N TYR A 329 -6.38 11.65 -27.00
CA TYR A 329 -6.50 12.07 -28.40
C TYR A 329 -6.44 10.87 -29.35
N GLN A 330 -7.45 10.70 -30.18
CA GLN A 330 -7.51 9.68 -31.23
C GLN A 330 -6.75 10.14 -32.46
N LEU A 331 -5.47 9.76 -32.57
CA LEU A 331 -4.60 10.07 -33.71
C LEU A 331 -5.15 9.43 -35.00
N ALA A 332 -5.52 8.13 -34.94
CA ALA A 332 -6.13 7.37 -36.01
C ALA A 332 -7.25 6.46 -35.44
N LYS A 333 -7.98 5.74 -36.31
CA LYS A 333 -9.03 4.81 -35.85
C LYS A 333 -8.50 3.71 -34.92
N ASN A 334 -7.24 3.36 -35.09
CA ASN A 334 -6.54 2.29 -34.39
C ASN A 334 -5.38 2.80 -33.51
N ASN A 335 -5.28 4.11 -33.30
CA ASN A 335 -4.21 4.70 -32.49
C ASN A 335 -4.76 5.79 -31.57
N THR A 336 -4.43 5.71 -30.30
CA THR A 336 -4.81 6.68 -29.24
C THR A 336 -3.57 7.12 -28.49
N LEU A 337 -3.38 8.43 -28.40
CA LEU A 337 -2.37 9.07 -27.58
C LEU A 337 -3.05 9.66 -26.33
N SER A 338 -2.56 9.28 -25.15
CA SER A 338 -2.98 9.84 -23.86
C SER A 338 -1.83 10.62 -23.25
N GLY A 339 -2.08 11.82 -22.81
CA GLY A 339 -1.13 12.65 -22.07
C GLY A 339 -1.72 13.05 -20.71
N ARG A 340 -0.96 12.90 -19.64
CA ARG A 340 -1.32 13.29 -18.29
C ARG A 340 -0.21 14.11 -17.69
N PHE A 341 -0.56 15.22 -17.06
CA PHE A 341 0.33 16.00 -16.20
C PHE A 341 -0.24 16.01 -14.79
N GLN A 342 0.62 15.87 -13.78
CA GLN A 342 0.25 15.93 -12.37
C GLN A 342 1.24 16.82 -11.64
N TYR A 343 0.72 17.71 -10.80
CA TYR A 343 1.50 18.52 -9.87
C TYR A 343 1.07 18.20 -8.45
N PHE A 344 2.05 17.96 -7.60
CA PHE A 344 1.86 17.72 -6.17
C PHE A 344 2.73 18.69 -5.37
N ARG A 345 2.21 19.17 -4.25
CA ARG A 345 2.93 19.96 -3.26
C ARG A 345 2.48 19.55 -1.86
N ASN A 346 3.43 19.29 -0.99
CA ASN A 346 3.22 19.07 0.43
C ASN A 346 4.11 20.02 1.21
N ASN A 347 3.53 20.79 2.12
CA ASN A 347 4.24 21.69 3.01
C ASN A 347 3.82 21.38 4.44
N ALA A 348 4.78 20.98 5.27
CA ALA A 348 4.55 20.60 6.66
C ALA A 348 5.51 21.37 7.56
N THR A 349 4.99 21.89 8.65
CA THR A 349 5.78 22.57 9.67
C THR A 349 5.80 21.75 10.95
N ASP A 350 6.87 21.91 11.74
CA ASP A 350 7.08 21.18 12.99
C ASP A 350 6.93 19.65 12.83
N SER A 351 7.52 19.15 11.74
CA SER A 351 7.58 17.71 11.45
C SER A 351 8.59 17.00 12.34
N GLY A 352 8.49 15.67 12.42
CA GLY A 352 9.44 14.83 13.17
C GLY A 352 9.20 14.73 14.66
N ILE A 353 8.29 15.51 15.24
CA ILE A 353 7.90 15.46 16.65
C ILE A 353 6.91 14.32 16.94
N GLY A 354 6.99 13.78 18.15
CA GLY A 354 6.06 12.78 18.68
C GLY A 354 6.74 11.51 19.18
N GLY A 355 6.04 10.72 19.98
CA GLY A 355 6.64 9.60 20.70
C GLY A 355 7.78 10.07 21.60
N LEU A 356 9.00 9.63 21.33
CA LEU A 356 10.19 10.02 22.07
C LEU A 356 10.83 11.33 21.58
N THR A 357 10.42 11.88 20.43
CA THR A 357 11.03 13.07 19.83
C THR A 357 10.41 14.36 20.35
N LEU A 358 11.22 15.19 20.96
CA LEU A 358 10.84 16.48 21.54
C LEU A 358 10.69 17.57 20.47
N PRO A 359 9.95 18.66 20.76
CA PRO A 359 9.76 19.78 19.82
C PRO A 359 11.04 20.47 19.37
N THR A 360 12.11 20.40 20.16
CA THR A 360 13.40 21.01 19.84
C THR A 360 14.11 20.36 18.65
N ALA A 361 13.78 19.11 18.32
CA ALA A 361 14.29 18.39 17.16
C ALA A 361 13.39 18.52 15.90
N ALA A 362 12.37 19.38 15.95
CA ALA A 362 11.45 19.61 14.84
C ALA A 362 12.14 20.22 13.61
N TYR A 363 11.56 19.95 12.42
CA TYR A 363 11.98 20.52 11.15
C TYR A 363 10.78 20.81 10.25
N ASN A 364 10.99 21.65 9.24
CA ASN A 364 9.98 22.00 8.26
C ASN A 364 10.29 21.31 6.93
N VAL A 365 9.26 20.77 6.25
CA VAL A 365 9.39 20.02 5.01
C VAL A 365 8.57 20.66 3.91
N LEU A 366 9.18 20.85 2.73
CA LEU A 366 8.48 21.16 1.51
C LEU A 366 8.83 20.13 0.45
N THR A 367 7.84 19.39 -0.03
CA THR A 367 7.99 18.45 -1.14
C THR A 367 7.15 18.88 -2.32
N THR A 368 7.72 18.83 -3.52
CA THR A 368 7.03 19.10 -4.79
C THR A 368 7.29 17.97 -5.77
N GLU A 369 6.28 17.56 -6.54
CA GLU A 369 6.43 16.61 -7.64
C GLU A 369 5.72 17.09 -8.88
N GLN A 370 6.37 16.93 -10.03
CA GLN A 370 5.83 17.19 -11.35
C GLN A 370 5.99 15.95 -12.20
N THR A 371 4.88 15.38 -12.64
CA THR A 371 4.88 14.13 -13.41
C THR A 371 4.19 14.35 -14.75
N LEU A 372 4.89 14.09 -15.85
CA LEU A 372 4.36 14.05 -17.21
C LEU A 372 4.36 12.60 -17.69
N GLN A 373 3.22 12.08 -18.10
CA GLN A 373 3.04 10.73 -18.63
C GLN A 373 2.42 10.79 -20.03
N LEU A 374 3.04 10.08 -20.97
CA LEU A 374 2.53 9.93 -22.34
C LEU A 374 2.37 8.46 -22.64
N THR A 375 1.23 8.06 -23.17
CA THR A 375 0.93 6.67 -23.55
C THR A 375 0.38 6.65 -24.97
N ASP A 376 1.06 5.96 -25.87
CA ASP A 376 0.57 5.68 -27.23
C ASP A 376 0.13 4.22 -27.31
N THR A 377 -1.12 4.00 -27.69
CA THR A 377 -1.71 2.67 -27.85
C THR A 377 -2.12 2.45 -29.28
N GLN A 378 -1.51 1.46 -29.93
CA GLN A 378 -1.74 1.11 -31.35
C GLN A 378 -2.31 -0.31 -31.47
N VAL A 379 -3.43 -0.44 -32.17
CA VAL A 379 -4.01 -1.73 -32.57
C VAL A 379 -3.57 -2.01 -34.01
N ILE A 380 -2.68 -2.99 -34.19
CA ILE A 380 -2.11 -3.32 -35.49
C ILE A 380 -2.74 -4.61 -36.02
N GLY A 381 -3.65 -4.43 -36.99
CA GLY A 381 -4.49 -5.53 -37.50
C GLY A 381 -5.42 -6.09 -36.38
N SER A 382 -5.76 -7.37 -36.46
CA SER A 382 -6.67 -8.04 -35.52
C SER A 382 -5.96 -8.82 -34.41
N ARG A 383 -4.63 -8.83 -34.42
CA ARG A 383 -3.84 -9.75 -33.56
C ARG A 383 -2.75 -9.10 -32.72
N MET A 384 -2.40 -7.85 -32.99
CA MET A 384 -1.28 -7.20 -32.32
C MET A 384 -1.70 -5.87 -31.71
N ILE A 385 -1.26 -5.64 -30.48
CA ILE A 385 -1.37 -4.36 -29.78
C ILE A 385 0.02 -3.97 -29.34
N ASN A 386 0.39 -2.74 -29.62
CA ASN A 386 1.62 -2.13 -29.16
C ASN A 386 1.29 -0.94 -28.29
N GLU A 387 1.94 -0.84 -27.13
CA GLU A 387 1.82 0.26 -26.18
C GLU A 387 3.20 0.81 -25.89
N THR A 388 3.37 2.10 -26.08
CA THR A 388 4.59 2.80 -25.71
C THR A 388 4.26 3.83 -24.65
N HIS A 389 4.97 3.77 -23.54
CA HIS A 389 4.79 4.61 -22.38
C HIS A 389 6.05 5.41 -22.13
N PHE A 390 5.90 6.71 -21.90
CA PHE A 390 6.98 7.59 -21.49
C PHE A 390 6.56 8.37 -20.25
N GLN A 391 7.44 8.44 -19.25
CA GLN A 391 7.27 9.26 -18.06
C GLN A 391 8.49 10.14 -17.84
N TYR A 392 8.24 11.40 -17.52
CA TYR A 392 9.19 12.28 -16.87
C TYR A 392 8.61 12.68 -15.51
N ARG A 393 9.38 12.46 -14.44
CA ARG A 393 9.04 12.90 -13.08
C ARG A 393 10.19 13.76 -12.56
N ARG A 394 9.83 14.92 -12.05
CA ARG A 394 10.73 15.76 -11.27
C ARG A 394 10.20 15.88 -9.87
N GLU A 395 11.00 15.51 -8.90
CA GLU A 395 10.73 15.65 -7.49
C GLU A 395 11.74 16.61 -6.87
N GLY A 396 11.29 17.48 -5.96
CA GLY A 396 12.12 18.37 -5.18
C GLY A 396 11.67 18.33 -3.73
N GLY A 397 12.62 18.22 -2.81
CA GLY A 397 12.41 18.18 -1.37
C GLY A 397 13.36 19.11 -0.64
N THR A 398 12.84 19.92 0.29
CA THR A 398 13.68 20.67 1.23
C THR A 398 13.27 20.36 2.65
N GLU A 399 14.26 20.15 3.52
CA GLU A 399 14.07 20.03 4.96
C GLU A 399 14.89 21.10 5.66
N ASN A 400 14.28 21.80 6.60
CA ASN A 400 14.91 22.87 7.35
C ASN A 400 14.67 22.64 8.85
N PRO A 401 15.70 22.34 9.66
CA PRO A 401 15.56 22.15 11.09
C PRO A 401 15.18 23.45 11.79
N ASN A 402 14.40 23.35 12.85
CA ASN A 402 14.03 24.51 13.67
C ASN A 402 15.19 24.96 14.57
N SER A 403 16.18 24.07 14.78
CA SER A 403 17.36 24.34 15.61
C SER A 403 18.62 23.81 14.95
N THR A 404 19.70 24.58 15.01
CA THR A 404 21.04 24.21 14.55
C THR A 404 21.95 23.66 15.68
N LEU A 405 21.42 23.50 16.88
CA LEU A 405 22.12 22.87 17.98
C LEU A 405 22.38 21.39 17.70
N PRO A 406 23.36 20.77 18.39
CA PRO A 406 23.50 19.31 18.32
C PRO A 406 22.23 18.59 18.75
N GLU A 407 21.93 17.49 18.09
CA GLU A 407 20.87 16.57 18.50
C GLU A 407 21.30 15.82 19.78
N LEU A 408 20.35 15.58 20.67
CA LEU A 408 20.51 14.74 21.86
C LEU A 408 19.70 13.48 21.65
N ASP A 409 20.36 12.35 21.48
CA ASP A 409 19.72 11.04 21.39
C ASP A 409 19.98 10.27 22.69
N VAL A 410 19.01 10.28 23.61
CA VAL A 410 19.05 9.48 24.82
C VAL A 410 18.28 8.20 24.57
N LEU A 411 19.02 7.13 24.30
CA LEU A 411 18.49 5.87 23.77
C LEU A 411 17.32 5.31 24.59
N GLY A 412 16.17 5.14 23.92
CA GLY A 412 14.97 4.63 24.54
C GLY A 412 14.26 5.57 25.51
N ALA A 413 14.69 6.83 25.61
CA ALA A 413 14.10 7.82 26.50
C ALA A 413 13.57 9.05 25.74
N PHE A 414 14.44 9.77 25.02
CA PHE A 414 14.03 10.89 24.17
C PHE A 414 15.08 11.28 23.13
N THR A 415 14.62 11.95 22.07
CA THR A 415 15.44 12.70 21.10
C THR A 415 15.08 14.18 21.22
N GLY A 416 16.07 15.06 21.34
CA GLY A 416 15.87 16.51 21.54
C GLY A 416 17.07 17.32 21.07
N GLY A 417 17.21 18.57 21.54
CA GLY A 417 18.26 19.48 21.08
C GLY A 417 17.97 20.06 19.71
N GLY A 418 18.84 19.83 18.74
CA GLY A 418 18.62 20.15 17.32
C GLY A 418 18.17 18.93 16.50
N ASN A 419 18.30 19.06 15.18
CA ASN A 419 18.12 17.96 14.25
C ASN A 419 19.45 17.69 13.53
N SER A 420 19.88 16.43 13.53
CA SER A 420 21.19 16.02 13.01
C SER A 420 21.32 16.14 11.48
N LEU A 421 20.22 16.07 10.75
CA LEU A 421 20.20 16.14 9.29
C LEU A 421 20.60 17.52 8.76
N GLY A 422 20.39 18.59 9.55
CA GLY A 422 20.60 19.94 9.07
C GLY A 422 19.62 20.33 7.95
N THR A 423 20.02 21.31 7.13
CA THR A 423 19.22 21.67 5.96
C THR A 423 19.54 20.73 4.81
N THR A 424 18.50 20.14 4.22
CA THR A 424 18.62 19.32 3.01
C THR A 424 17.87 19.96 1.84
N ASP A 425 18.41 19.81 0.64
CA ASP A 425 17.79 20.21 -0.63
C ASP A 425 18.05 19.10 -1.66
N ASP A 426 16.98 18.42 -2.07
CA ASP A 426 17.03 17.22 -2.90
C ASP A 426 16.25 17.41 -4.19
N HIS A 427 16.84 17.00 -5.32
CA HIS A 427 16.26 17.13 -6.64
C HIS A 427 16.46 15.89 -7.47
N GLU A 428 15.39 15.11 -7.64
CA GLU A 428 15.38 13.91 -8.46
C GLU A 428 14.70 14.17 -9.81
N ASN A 429 15.32 13.72 -10.89
CA ASN A 429 14.74 13.66 -12.23
C ASN A 429 14.72 12.21 -12.72
N LEU A 430 13.55 11.66 -12.96
CA LEU A 430 13.33 10.31 -13.44
C LEU A 430 12.75 10.32 -14.85
N TYR A 431 13.38 9.59 -15.75
CA TYR A 431 12.92 9.30 -17.11
C TYR A 431 12.62 7.81 -17.22
N GLU A 432 11.45 7.44 -17.67
CA GLU A 432 11.04 6.06 -17.86
C GLU A 432 10.45 5.87 -19.25
N LEU A 433 10.98 4.91 -20.00
CA LEU A 433 10.47 4.48 -21.31
C LEU A 433 10.13 3.01 -21.25
N GLN A 434 8.90 2.67 -21.64
CA GLN A 434 8.41 1.29 -21.67
C GLN A 434 7.78 1.00 -23.02
N ASN A 435 7.97 -0.21 -23.52
CA ASN A 435 7.22 -0.73 -24.64
C ASN A 435 6.66 -2.11 -24.31
N TYR A 436 5.41 -2.30 -24.60
CA TYR A 436 4.68 -3.55 -24.44
C TYR A 436 4.03 -3.91 -25.76
N THR A 437 4.43 -5.03 -26.34
CA THR A 437 3.81 -5.57 -27.54
C THR A 437 3.19 -6.91 -27.23
N SER A 438 1.90 -7.07 -27.53
CA SER A 438 1.18 -8.32 -27.40
C SER A 438 0.73 -8.81 -28.76
N TYR A 439 0.89 -10.12 -29.01
CA TYR A 439 0.57 -10.76 -30.26
C TYR A 439 -0.19 -12.06 -30.06
N ALA A 440 -1.42 -12.15 -30.58
CA ALA A 440 -2.25 -13.34 -30.51
C ALA A 440 -2.00 -14.25 -31.73
N PHE A 441 -1.51 -15.46 -31.48
CA PHE A 441 -1.18 -16.45 -32.50
C PHE A 441 -1.73 -17.84 -32.16
N GLY A 442 -2.84 -18.20 -32.76
CA GLY A 442 -3.50 -19.50 -32.56
C GLY A 442 -3.88 -19.72 -31.08
N LYS A 443 -3.17 -20.60 -30.37
CA LYS A 443 -3.34 -20.87 -28.94
C LYS A 443 -2.34 -20.11 -28.05
N HIS A 444 -1.48 -19.32 -28.64
CA HIS A 444 -0.41 -18.58 -27.99
C HIS A 444 -0.78 -17.11 -27.90
N PHE A 445 -0.44 -16.50 -26.78
CA PHE A 445 -0.53 -15.08 -26.57
C PHE A 445 0.82 -14.58 -26.11
N VAL A 446 1.64 -14.16 -27.07
CA VAL A 446 3.03 -13.74 -26.84
C VAL A 446 3.05 -12.28 -26.45
N LYS A 447 3.77 -11.94 -25.39
CA LYS A 447 4.08 -10.59 -24.98
C LYS A 447 5.60 -10.40 -24.98
N PHE A 448 6.05 -9.28 -25.49
CA PHE A 448 7.45 -8.89 -25.43
C PHE A 448 7.59 -7.38 -25.34
N GLY A 449 8.68 -6.94 -24.80
CA GLY A 449 8.92 -5.52 -24.63
C GLY A 449 10.18 -5.23 -23.83
N ALA A 450 10.32 -3.98 -23.44
CA ALA A 450 11.42 -3.54 -22.61
C ALA A 450 11.00 -2.33 -21.76
N ARG A 451 11.68 -2.17 -20.64
CA ARG A 451 11.62 -0.98 -19.78
C ARG A 451 13.03 -0.44 -19.60
N VAL A 452 13.17 0.85 -19.71
CA VAL A 452 14.41 1.58 -19.42
C VAL A 452 14.08 2.73 -18.50
N ARG A 453 14.84 2.88 -17.42
CA ARG A 453 14.76 4.02 -16.52
C ARG A 453 16.13 4.69 -16.44
N ALA A 454 16.13 6.00 -16.45
CA ALA A 454 17.29 6.82 -16.14
C ALA A 454 16.89 7.83 -15.06
N MET A 455 17.66 7.87 -13.99
CA MET A 455 17.44 8.77 -12.86
C MET A 455 18.68 9.61 -12.66
N HIS A 456 18.48 10.87 -12.36
CA HIS A 456 19.52 11.76 -11.87
C HIS A 456 19.03 12.43 -10.59
N ASP A 457 19.77 12.22 -9.52
CA ASP A 457 19.49 12.76 -8.20
C ASP A 457 20.65 13.67 -7.80
N ALA A 458 20.34 14.90 -7.41
CA ALA A 458 21.28 15.90 -6.92
C ALA A 458 20.83 16.38 -5.55
N ASN A 459 21.67 16.12 -4.58
CA ASN A 459 21.38 16.36 -3.17
C ASN A 459 22.41 17.30 -2.53
N THR A 460 21.92 18.19 -1.69
CA THR A 460 22.72 19.04 -0.82
C THR A 460 22.26 18.84 0.61
N ALA A 461 23.14 18.43 1.50
CA ALA A 461 22.82 18.29 2.92
C ALA A 461 23.83 19.11 3.72
N THR A 462 23.40 20.30 4.13
CA THR A 462 24.28 21.29 4.77
C THR A 462 24.42 21.09 6.27
N GLY A 463 24.19 19.91 6.77
CA GLY A 463 24.30 19.61 8.19
C GLY A 463 25.55 20.15 8.80
N ASN A 464 25.86 21.45 8.65
CA ASN A 464 26.86 22.13 9.43
C ASN A 464 28.03 22.90 8.77
N GLN A 465 28.00 23.14 7.46
CA GLN A 465 29.21 23.70 6.82
C GLN A 465 29.47 25.19 7.03
N SER A 466 28.46 25.99 7.39
CA SER A 466 28.66 27.44 7.38
C SER A 466 28.45 28.15 8.73
N THR A 467 27.80 27.56 9.70
CA THR A 467 27.36 28.28 10.91
C THR A 467 27.45 27.56 12.25
N GLY A 468 27.84 26.29 12.30
CA GLY A 468 27.93 25.60 13.59
C GLY A 468 27.65 24.09 13.48
N PHE A 469 27.56 23.39 14.56
CA PHE A 469 27.43 21.95 14.65
C PHE A 469 25.99 21.49 14.66
N ASN A 470 25.67 20.55 13.77
CA ASN A 470 24.48 19.71 13.90
C ASN A 470 24.87 18.27 14.25
N GLY A 471 25.88 18.02 15.04
CA GLY A 471 26.25 16.66 15.44
C GLY A 471 25.20 16.02 16.36
N VAL A 472 25.40 14.75 16.68
CA VAL A 472 24.53 13.98 17.59
C VAL A 472 25.32 13.57 18.82
N PHE A 473 24.86 13.93 20.01
CA PHE A 473 25.29 13.33 21.25
C PHE A 473 24.37 12.15 21.60
N THR A 474 24.93 10.98 21.69
CA THR A 474 24.20 9.77 22.10
C THR A 474 24.51 9.41 23.54
N PHE A 475 23.48 9.15 24.34
CA PHE A 475 23.59 8.61 25.71
C PHE A 475 22.97 7.21 25.76
N SER A 476 23.61 6.28 26.41
CA SER A 476 23.16 4.89 26.55
C SER A 476 21.89 4.72 27.39
N SER A 477 21.55 5.69 28.23
CA SER A 477 20.35 5.67 29.09
C SER A 477 20.01 7.06 29.63
N LEU A 478 18.77 7.23 30.09
CA LEU A 478 18.32 8.45 30.75
C LEU A 478 19.11 8.73 32.05
N ASN A 479 19.39 7.69 32.85
CA ASN A 479 20.17 7.84 34.07
C ASN A 479 21.59 8.38 33.79
N ASN A 480 22.25 7.91 32.74
CA ASN A 480 23.55 8.42 32.30
C ASN A 480 23.46 9.90 31.92
N TYR A 481 22.44 10.30 31.17
CA TYR A 481 22.21 11.70 30.80
C TYR A 481 21.90 12.58 32.05
N ALA A 482 20.98 12.15 32.91
CA ALA A 482 20.57 12.88 34.09
C ALA A 482 21.74 13.11 35.09
N THR A 483 22.53 12.07 35.33
CA THR A 483 23.74 12.16 36.20
C THR A 483 24.76 13.11 35.59
N THR A 484 24.97 13.05 34.28
CA THR A 484 25.89 13.93 33.56
C THR A 484 25.50 15.41 33.72
N GLU A 485 24.23 15.74 33.49
CA GLU A 485 23.71 17.11 33.62
C GLU A 485 23.81 17.61 35.08
N GLN A 486 23.46 16.75 36.05
CA GLN A 486 23.54 17.09 37.47
C GLN A 486 24.98 17.35 37.92
N ASP A 487 25.93 16.52 37.48
CA ASP A 487 27.36 16.66 37.87
C ASP A 487 27.98 17.89 37.19
N LEU A 488 27.61 18.19 35.94
CA LEU A 488 28.01 19.45 35.29
C LEU A 488 27.48 20.67 36.05
N ALA A 489 26.20 20.64 36.47
CA ALA A 489 25.61 21.71 37.30
C ALA A 489 26.30 21.87 38.67
N ASN A 490 26.84 20.78 39.23
CA ASN A 490 27.64 20.76 40.43
C ASN A 490 29.09 21.24 40.22
N GLY A 491 29.47 21.58 38.99
CA GLY A 491 30.78 22.11 38.61
C GLY A 491 31.85 21.05 38.33
N LEU A 492 31.51 19.78 38.22
CA LEU A 492 32.44 18.73 37.80
C LEU A 492 32.80 18.91 36.30
N SER A 493 34.08 18.69 36.01
CA SER A 493 34.49 18.61 34.58
C SER A 493 34.00 17.33 33.98
N LEU A 494 33.76 17.34 32.66
CA LEU A 494 33.32 16.14 31.95
C LEU A 494 34.30 14.97 32.09
N ALA A 495 35.61 15.26 32.17
CA ALA A 495 36.63 14.25 32.44
C ALA A 495 36.44 13.56 33.80
N ALA A 496 36.04 14.30 34.83
CA ALA A 496 35.74 13.74 36.15
C ALA A 496 34.46 12.89 36.10
N ILE A 497 33.43 13.37 35.40
CA ILE A 497 32.17 12.64 35.18
C ILE A 497 32.42 11.31 34.46
N ARG A 498 33.30 11.30 33.48
CA ARG A 498 33.72 10.09 32.80
C ARG A 498 34.42 9.09 33.69
N ALA A 499 35.30 9.58 34.56
CA ALA A 499 35.97 8.71 35.55
C ALA A 499 34.96 8.02 36.48
N LEU A 500 33.76 8.58 36.63
CA LEU A 500 32.63 7.97 37.35
C LEU A 500 31.79 7.03 36.46
N GLY A 501 32.09 6.93 35.17
CA GLY A 501 31.37 6.05 34.23
C GLY A 501 30.15 6.69 33.53
N PHE A 502 30.00 8.01 33.63
CA PHE A 502 28.91 8.77 33.02
C PHE A 502 29.42 9.64 31.85
N GLY A 503 28.56 10.41 31.20
CA GLY A 503 28.86 11.23 30.04
C GLY A 503 28.28 10.67 28.74
N PRO A 504 28.32 11.46 27.65
CA PRO A 504 27.85 10.96 26.32
C PRO A 504 28.63 9.71 25.92
N THR A 505 27.93 8.71 25.44
CA THR A 505 28.51 7.45 24.94
C THR A 505 29.24 7.68 23.62
N GLN A 506 28.67 8.55 22.77
CA GLN A 506 29.19 8.84 21.44
C GLN A 506 28.82 10.28 21.04
N PHE A 507 29.67 10.88 20.21
CA PHE A 507 29.33 12.06 19.43
C PHE A 507 29.65 11.75 17.96
N SER A 508 28.73 12.03 17.06
CA SER A 508 28.95 11.91 15.63
C SER A 508 28.68 13.23 14.91
N LEU A 509 29.44 13.50 13.84
CA LEU A 509 29.35 14.71 13.02
C LEU A 509 29.74 14.41 11.58
N ILE A 510 28.91 14.76 10.62
CA ILE A 510 29.24 14.72 9.20
C ILE A 510 29.91 16.03 8.80
N THR A 511 31.03 15.93 8.09
CA THR A 511 31.81 17.10 7.62
C THR A 511 32.41 16.85 6.23
N GLY A 512 32.58 17.91 5.44
CA GLY A 512 33.10 17.87 4.07
C GLY A 512 32.29 18.74 3.09
N ASN A 513 32.20 18.34 1.82
CA ASN A 513 31.41 19.02 0.80
C ASN A 513 29.98 18.49 0.80
N PRO A 514 28.96 19.31 1.13
CA PRO A 514 27.57 18.86 1.26
C PRO A 514 26.87 18.50 -0.06
N HIS A 515 27.51 18.81 -1.21
CA HIS A 515 26.91 18.58 -2.52
C HIS A 515 27.31 17.21 -3.09
N SER A 516 26.35 16.43 -3.49
CA SER A 516 26.59 15.18 -4.19
C SER A 516 25.50 14.94 -5.24
N SER A 517 25.84 14.17 -6.27
CA SER A 517 24.85 13.72 -7.25
C SER A 517 25.15 12.32 -7.74
N VAL A 518 24.11 11.62 -8.15
CA VAL A 518 24.18 10.27 -8.71
C VAL A 518 23.33 10.16 -9.95
N SER A 519 23.78 9.35 -10.90
CA SER A 519 22.99 8.98 -12.09
C SER A 519 22.86 7.45 -12.15
N MET A 520 21.63 6.98 -12.20
CA MET A 520 21.32 5.57 -12.29
C MET A 520 20.60 5.25 -13.58
N VAL A 521 20.94 4.11 -14.17
CA VAL A 521 20.26 3.59 -15.36
C VAL A 521 20.00 2.11 -15.14
N ASP A 522 18.76 1.68 -15.38
CA ASP A 522 18.38 0.28 -15.44
C ASP A 522 17.59 -0.03 -16.72
N ALA A 523 17.75 -1.23 -17.22
CA ALA A 523 17.06 -1.71 -18.41
C ALA A 523 16.62 -3.15 -18.23
N SER A 524 15.45 -3.49 -18.77
CA SER A 524 14.89 -4.81 -18.57
C SER A 524 13.98 -5.25 -19.72
N PRO A 525 14.56 -5.87 -20.78
CA PRO A 525 13.79 -6.54 -21.82
C PRO A 525 13.16 -7.85 -21.31
N TYR A 526 12.01 -8.21 -21.88
CA TYR A 526 11.31 -9.44 -21.53
C TYR A 526 10.58 -10.06 -22.72
N VAL A 527 10.30 -11.35 -22.60
CA VAL A 527 9.43 -12.13 -23.47
C VAL A 527 8.62 -13.12 -22.62
N GLU A 528 7.35 -13.27 -22.94
CA GLU A 528 6.41 -14.16 -22.26
C GLU A 528 5.44 -14.77 -23.27
N ASP A 529 5.04 -16.02 -23.07
CA ASP A 529 3.99 -16.67 -23.83
C ASP A 529 2.95 -17.31 -22.88
N ASP A 530 1.70 -16.95 -23.07
CA ASP A 530 0.54 -17.59 -22.45
C ASP A 530 -0.03 -18.64 -23.41
N TRP A 531 0.40 -19.89 -23.26
CA TRP A 531 -0.03 -20.99 -24.10
C TRP A 531 -1.29 -21.67 -23.56
N ARG A 532 -2.40 -21.46 -24.27
CA ARG A 532 -3.65 -22.16 -23.97
C ARG A 532 -3.59 -23.59 -24.55
N MET A 533 -2.90 -24.48 -23.84
CA MET A 533 -2.68 -25.88 -24.25
C MET A 533 -4.02 -26.58 -24.52
N ARG A 534 -4.97 -26.40 -23.58
CA ARG A 534 -6.36 -26.87 -23.68
C ARG A 534 -7.32 -25.75 -23.25
N PRO A 535 -8.63 -25.83 -23.58
CA PRO A 535 -9.58 -24.80 -23.13
C PRO A 535 -9.63 -24.57 -21.62
N ASN A 536 -9.19 -25.56 -20.83
CA ASN A 536 -9.15 -25.51 -19.36
C ASN A 536 -7.73 -25.62 -18.80
N ILE A 537 -6.68 -25.53 -19.62
CA ILE A 537 -5.29 -25.56 -19.17
C ILE A 537 -4.52 -24.44 -19.88
N THR A 538 -3.99 -23.51 -19.10
CA THR A 538 -3.08 -22.47 -19.56
C THR A 538 -1.73 -22.65 -18.91
N VAL A 539 -0.65 -22.59 -19.68
CA VAL A 539 0.74 -22.58 -19.24
C VAL A 539 1.35 -21.25 -19.64
N SER A 540 1.87 -20.52 -18.68
CA SER A 540 2.57 -19.25 -18.92
C SER A 540 4.04 -19.45 -18.64
N TYR A 541 4.91 -19.00 -19.53
CA TYR A 541 6.36 -19.05 -19.35
C TYR A 541 6.98 -17.80 -19.95
N GLY A 542 7.96 -17.28 -19.27
CA GLY A 542 8.63 -16.06 -19.70
C GLY A 542 10.04 -15.93 -19.14
N LEU A 543 10.77 -15.03 -19.74
CA LEU A 543 12.11 -14.67 -19.34
C LEU A 543 12.25 -13.15 -19.37
N ARG A 544 12.84 -12.61 -18.32
CA ARG A 544 13.21 -11.22 -18.22
C ARG A 544 14.70 -11.12 -17.91
N LEU A 545 15.39 -10.18 -18.53
CA LEU A 545 16.75 -9.82 -18.20
C LEU A 545 16.71 -8.50 -17.43
N GLU A 546 17.38 -8.44 -16.29
CA GLU A 546 17.52 -7.25 -15.48
C GLU A 546 18.97 -6.77 -15.54
N THR A 547 19.18 -5.46 -15.70
CA THR A 547 20.51 -4.84 -15.64
C THR A 547 20.42 -3.47 -14.98
N GLN A 548 21.46 -3.09 -14.25
CA GLN A 548 21.57 -1.83 -13.54
C GLN A 548 23.06 -1.43 -13.46
N ASN A 549 23.36 -0.12 -13.49
CA ASN A 549 24.69 0.37 -13.13
C ASN A 549 24.89 0.38 -11.59
N HIS A 550 26.11 0.65 -11.14
CA HIS A 550 26.53 0.68 -9.72
C HIS A 550 26.47 -0.66 -8.97
N ILE A 551 26.27 -1.77 -9.67
CA ILE A 551 26.42 -3.13 -9.14
C ILE A 551 27.35 -3.91 -10.04
N SER A 552 27.95 -5.01 -9.55
CA SER A 552 28.88 -5.84 -10.31
C SER A 552 28.18 -6.75 -11.33
N ASP A 553 26.89 -7.01 -11.13
CA ASP A 553 26.09 -7.95 -11.91
C ASP A 553 25.21 -7.19 -12.91
N HIS A 554 25.43 -7.45 -14.21
CA HIS A 554 24.75 -6.74 -15.28
C HIS A 554 23.86 -7.65 -16.15
N ALA A 555 23.66 -8.91 -15.75
CA ALA A 555 22.92 -9.89 -16.53
C ALA A 555 22.09 -10.85 -15.67
N ASP A 556 21.16 -10.29 -14.93
CA ASP A 556 20.28 -11.02 -14.02
C ASP A 556 19.09 -11.63 -14.77
N LEU A 557 19.12 -12.95 -14.97
CA LEU A 557 18.06 -13.69 -15.66
C LEU A 557 16.93 -14.04 -14.68
N ALA A 558 15.72 -13.61 -14.99
CA ALA A 558 14.50 -13.80 -14.21
C ALA A 558 13.48 -14.70 -14.94
N PRO A 559 13.66 -16.02 -14.93
CA PRO A 559 12.70 -16.96 -15.51
C PRO A 559 11.40 -17.00 -14.67
N ARG A 560 10.28 -17.15 -15.34
CA ARG A 560 8.94 -17.21 -14.76
C ARG A 560 8.15 -18.37 -15.37
N LEU A 561 7.37 -19.06 -14.54
CA LEU A 561 6.52 -20.17 -14.95
C LEU A 561 5.20 -20.11 -14.19
N GLY A 562 4.09 -20.29 -14.89
CA GLY A 562 2.76 -20.37 -14.34
C GLY A 562 1.93 -21.46 -15.00
N VAL A 563 1.08 -22.13 -14.23
CA VAL A 563 0.11 -23.11 -14.74
C VAL A 563 -1.23 -22.87 -14.08
N ALA A 564 -2.30 -22.83 -14.88
CA ALA A 564 -3.67 -22.78 -14.39
C ALA A 564 -4.47 -23.94 -15.01
N TRP A 565 -5.11 -24.77 -14.16
CA TRP A 565 -5.87 -25.95 -14.55
C TRP A 565 -7.29 -25.91 -13.98
N GLY A 566 -8.26 -25.75 -14.86
CA GLY A 566 -9.68 -25.76 -14.51
C GLY A 566 -10.26 -27.16 -14.49
N LEU A 567 -10.98 -27.49 -13.41
CA LEU A 567 -11.60 -28.76 -13.12
C LEU A 567 -13.11 -28.60 -12.84
N GLY A 568 -13.89 -29.60 -13.25
CA GLY A 568 -15.35 -29.60 -13.03
C GLY A 568 -16.07 -28.51 -13.84
N GLY A 569 -17.39 -28.55 -13.86
CA GLY A 569 -18.18 -27.57 -14.64
C GLY A 569 -18.04 -27.76 -16.16
N THR A 570 -18.10 -26.68 -16.93
CA THR A 570 -17.80 -26.66 -18.35
C THR A 570 -16.32 -26.35 -18.58
N LYS A 571 -15.78 -26.69 -19.78
CA LYS A 571 -14.39 -26.37 -20.12
C LYS A 571 -14.10 -24.86 -20.13
N ALA A 572 -15.10 -24.02 -20.33
CA ALA A 572 -15.02 -22.56 -20.33
C ALA A 572 -15.32 -21.93 -18.96
N ALA A 573 -16.01 -22.65 -18.05
CA ALA A 573 -16.36 -22.18 -16.71
C ALA A 573 -16.14 -23.31 -15.69
N PRO A 574 -14.90 -23.53 -15.25
CA PRO A 574 -14.57 -24.55 -14.25
C PRO A 574 -15.13 -24.17 -12.87
N LYS A 575 -15.43 -25.18 -12.06
CA LYS A 575 -15.85 -24.97 -10.65
C LYS A 575 -14.67 -24.92 -9.68
N ILE A 576 -13.53 -25.48 -10.07
CA ILE A 576 -12.28 -25.48 -9.32
C ILE A 576 -11.18 -25.09 -10.29
N VAL A 577 -10.26 -24.25 -9.84
CA VAL A 577 -9.02 -23.92 -10.56
C VAL A 577 -7.84 -24.20 -9.64
N LEU A 578 -6.92 -25.02 -10.11
CA LEU A 578 -5.61 -25.23 -9.50
C LEU A 578 -4.61 -24.33 -10.21
N ARG A 579 -3.83 -23.56 -9.42
CA ARG A 579 -2.75 -22.74 -9.96
C ARG A 579 -1.45 -23.08 -9.28
N ALA A 580 -0.38 -23.07 -10.04
CA ALA A 580 0.98 -23.14 -9.55
C ALA A 580 1.81 -22.10 -10.31
N GLY A 581 2.69 -21.42 -9.59
CA GLY A 581 3.60 -20.46 -10.15
C GLY A 581 4.96 -20.52 -9.49
N TRP A 582 5.98 -20.24 -10.24
CA TRP A 582 7.37 -20.13 -9.80
C TRP A 582 8.07 -19.04 -10.59
N GLY A 583 8.95 -18.28 -9.92
CA GLY A 583 9.73 -17.29 -10.60
C GLY A 583 10.89 -16.75 -9.76
N ILE A 584 11.88 -16.21 -10.47
CA ILE A 584 13.00 -15.48 -9.91
C ILE A 584 12.77 -13.98 -10.19
N PHE A 585 13.06 -13.16 -9.19
CA PHE A 585 12.87 -11.71 -9.24
C PHE A 585 14.13 -11.05 -8.67
N TYR A 586 14.48 -9.91 -9.22
CA TYR A 586 15.58 -9.09 -8.71
C TYR A 586 15.05 -7.74 -8.24
N ASP A 587 15.60 -7.26 -7.14
CA ASP A 587 15.34 -5.90 -6.67
C ASP A 587 16.45 -4.97 -7.13
N ARG A 588 16.24 -3.66 -7.00
CA ARG A 588 17.21 -2.64 -7.40
C ARG A 588 18.06 -2.21 -6.21
N PHE A 589 19.34 -1.95 -6.48
CA PHE A 589 20.16 -1.18 -5.54
C PHE A 589 19.69 0.27 -5.59
N ALA A 590 19.33 0.85 -4.46
CA ALA A 590 18.64 2.13 -4.42
C ALA A 590 19.56 3.34 -4.66
N PRO A 591 19.08 4.41 -5.32
CA PRO A 591 19.89 5.60 -5.63
C PRO A 591 20.46 6.30 -4.41
N ASN A 592 19.69 6.42 -3.34
CA ASN A 592 20.12 7.04 -2.09
C ASN A 592 21.33 6.33 -1.45
N LEU A 593 21.49 5.01 -1.63
CA LEU A 593 22.66 4.27 -1.15
C LEU A 593 23.90 4.58 -1.98
N VAL A 594 23.72 4.72 -3.30
CA VAL A 594 24.82 5.14 -4.19
C VAL A 594 25.23 6.58 -3.89
N LEU A 595 24.24 7.46 -3.65
CA LEU A 595 24.45 8.86 -3.28
C LEU A 595 25.23 8.93 -1.95
N GLN A 596 24.84 8.16 -0.94
CA GLN A 596 25.51 8.12 0.36
C GLN A 596 26.96 7.66 0.22
N ALA A 597 27.18 6.54 -0.47
CA ALA A 597 28.54 6.04 -0.71
C ALA A 597 29.40 7.01 -1.54
N GLY A 598 28.80 7.73 -2.49
CA GLY A 598 29.46 8.76 -3.28
C GLY A 598 29.77 10.02 -2.49
N ARG A 599 28.94 10.37 -1.51
CA ARG A 599 29.07 11.55 -0.66
C ARG A 599 30.01 11.29 0.51
N GLN A 600 29.74 10.27 1.32
CA GLN A 600 30.50 9.92 2.53
C GLN A 600 31.65 8.94 2.22
N ASN A 601 32.46 9.26 1.23
CA ASN A 601 33.56 8.42 0.73
C ASN A 601 34.94 8.78 1.32
N GLY A 602 34.99 9.67 2.29
CA GLY A 602 36.24 10.16 2.90
C GLY A 602 36.96 11.24 2.10
N VAL A 603 36.52 11.51 0.84
CA VAL A 603 37.05 12.58 -0.01
C VAL A 603 36.07 13.76 -0.10
N ASN A 604 34.80 13.47 -0.35
CA ASN A 604 33.76 14.49 -0.40
C ASN A 604 33.29 14.83 1.02
N GLU A 605 32.79 13.85 1.74
CA GLU A 605 32.41 13.92 3.13
C GLU A 605 32.93 12.70 3.90
N GLN A 606 33.01 12.86 5.21
CA GLN A 606 33.22 11.79 6.18
C GLN A 606 32.37 12.04 7.41
N GLU A 607 31.99 10.99 8.08
CA GLU A 607 31.41 11.05 9.40
C GLU A 607 32.52 10.88 10.44
N LEU A 608 32.56 11.76 11.41
CA LEU A 608 33.50 11.72 12.53
C LEU A 608 32.80 11.10 13.71
N ILE A 609 33.19 9.92 14.14
CA ILE A 609 32.64 9.26 15.31
C ILE A 609 33.65 9.36 16.48
N ILE A 610 33.22 9.93 17.57
CA ILE A 610 34.00 10.11 18.79
C ILE A 610 33.33 9.31 19.89
N SER A 611 33.89 8.17 20.21
CA SER A 611 33.43 7.38 21.35
C SER A 611 33.84 8.10 22.64
N GLN A 612 32.88 8.24 23.55
CA GLN A 612 33.06 8.89 24.85
C GLN A 612 33.72 10.29 24.74
N PRO A 613 33.10 11.31 24.07
CA PRO A 613 33.69 12.63 23.86
C PRO A 613 34.03 13.33 25.21
N ASN A 614 35.14 14.06 25.26
CA ASN A 614 35.54 14.87 26.40
C ASN A 614 34.94 16.28 26.40
N PHE A 615 33.88 16.47 25.65
CA PHE A 615 33.12 17.72 25.54
C PHE A 615 31.63 17.38 25.44
N PHE A 616 30.81 18.32 25.92
CA PHE A 616 29.37 18.25 25.83
C PHE A 616 28.83 19.68 25.71
N CYS A 617 28.22 20.03 24.61
CA CYS A 617 27.82 21.39 24.26
C CYS A 617 26.36 21.41 23.68
N PRO A 618 25.36 20.90 24.42
CA PRO A 618 23.99 20.75 23.88
C PRO A 618 23.30 22.12 23.69
N ASN A 619 23.66 23.12 24.45
CA ASN A 619 22.98 24.42 24.54
C ASN A 619 23.75 25.59 23.94
N SER A 620 25.00 25.40 23.52
CA SER A 620 25.85 26.47 23.00
C SER A 620 26.89 25.94 22.01
N LEU A 621 26.75 26.32 20.76
CA LEU A 621 27.73 25.98 19.72
C LEU A 621 29.14 26.54 20.00
N ALA A 622 29.22 27.67 20.70
CA ALA A 622 30.52 28.28 21.08
C ALA A 622 31.34 27.43 22.07
N ALA A 623 30.70 26.50 22.76
CA ALA A 623 31.36 25.57 23.68
C ALA A 623 31.87 24.30 23.00
N CYS A 624 31.46 24.04 21.74
CA CYS A 624 31.90 22.89 20.98
C CYS A 624 33.31 23.08 20.43
N PRO A 625 34.15 22.01 20.40
CA PRO A 625 35.48 22.06 19.78
C PRO A 625 35.38 22.36 18.28
N ALA A 626 36.39 23.00 17.72
CA ALA A 626 36.48 23.24 16.28
C ALA A 626 36.55 21.90 15.50
N VAL A 627 35.94 21.82 14.31
CA VAL A 627 35.95 20.62 13.48
C VAL A 627 37.34 20.05 13.24
N SER A 628 38.32 20.92 13.01
CA SER A 628 39.74 20.51 12.85
C SER A 628 40.32 19.80 14.07
N THR A 629 39.86 20.14 15.27
CA THR A 629 40.24 19.45 16.51
C THR A 629 39.55 18.09 16.59
N LEU A 630 38.28 18.03 16.23
CA LEU A 630 37.54 16.77 16.19
C LEU A 630 38.12 15.76 15.20
N GLN A 631 38.51 16.22 13.99
CA GLN A 631 39.15 15.37 12.97
C GLN A 631 40.43 14.68 13.49
N SER A 632 41.19 15.30 14.39
CA SER A 632 42.43 14.70 14.95
C SER A 632 42.17 13.68 16.05
N THR A 633 40.98 13.61 16.61
CA THR A 633 40.60 12.76 17.76
C THR A 633 39.47 11.79 17.48
N SER A 634 38.91 11.81 16.26
CA SER A 634 37.79 10.95 15.86
C SER A 634 38.26 9.71 15.11
N VAL A 635 37.38 8.73 15.03
CA VAL A 635 37.47 7.61 14.07
C VAL A 635 36.68 8.02 12.83
N PRO A 636 37.35 8.30 11.68
CA PRO A 636 36.67 8.60 10.44
C PRO A 636 35.78 7.43 10.02
N THR A 637 34.63 7.72 9.51
CA THR A 637 33.68 6.73 9.03
C THR A 637 33.30 7.04 7.59
N ILE A 638 33.45 6.07 6.71
CA ILE A 638 33.16 6.18 5.30
C ILE A 638 32.17 5.10 4.87
N TYR A 639 31.42 5.39 3.81
CA TYR A 639 30.52 4.44 3.16
C TYR A 639 31.08 3.98 1.83
N GLN A 640 30.95 2.69 1.53
CA GLN A 640 31.44 2.08 0.30
C GLN A 640 30.42 1.09 -0.27
N ILE A 641 30.45 0.90 -1.57
CA ILE A 641 29.74 -0.18 -2.26
C ILE A 641 30.73 -1.34 -2.42
N ALA A 642 30.35 -2.55 -2.02
CA ALA A 642 31.20 -3.72 -2.21
C ALA A 642 31.54 -3.93 -3.71
N PRO A 643 32.80 -4.19 -4.09
CA PRO A 643 33.15 -4.39 -5.49
C PRO A 643 32.42 -5.54 -6.18
N ASN A 644 31.94 -6.51 -5.40
CA ASN A 644 31.17 -7.67 -5.83
C ASN A 644 29.70 -7.56 -5.43
N LEU A 645 29.14 -6.36 -5.31
CA LEU A 645 27.73 -6.18 -4.96
C LEU A 645 26.85 -6.71 -6.08
N HIS A 646 25.92 -7.58 -5.74
CA HIS A 646 24.92 -8.16 -6.63
C HIS A 646 23.52 -7.64 -6.31
N ALA A 647 22.64 -7.66 -7.30
CA ALA A 647 21.23 -7.36 -7.08
C ALA A 647 20.59 -8.36 -6.10
N PRO A 648 19.76 -7.91 -5.13
CA PRO A 648 19.00 -8.80 -4.28
C PRO A 648 18.09 -9.71 -5.10
N MET A 649 18.22 -11.02 -4.89
CA MET A 649 17.47 -12.04 -5.62
C MET A 649 16.39 -12.65 -4.73
N LEU A 650 15.19 -12.80 -5.30
CA LEU A 650 14.05 -13.46 -4.66
C LEU A 650 13.51 -14.57 -5.54
N MET A 651 13.45 -15.78 -5.04
CA MET A 651 12.68 -16.86 -5.63
C MET A 651 11.35 -17.00 -4.92
N GLN A 652 10.27 -17.02 -5.69
CA GLN A 652 8.92 -17.21 -5.15
C GLN A 652 8.22 -18.37 -5.81
N THR A 653 7.55 -19.18 -5.00
CA THR A 653 6.69 -20.28 -5.44
C THR A 653 5.32 -20.11 -4.82
N ALA A 654 4.26 -20.27 -5.61
CA ALA A 654 2.90 -20.24 -5.10
C ALA A 654 2.10 -21.44 -5.65
N ILE A 655 1.28 -22.02 -4.78
CA ILE A 655 0.30 -23.04 -5.15
C ILE A 655 -1.04 -22.60 -4.59
N SER A 656 -2.09 -22.60 -5.41
CA SER A 656 -3.41 -22.20 -4.97
C SER A 656 -4.51 -23.09 -5.52
N VAL A 657 -5.57 -23.20 -4.73
CA VAL A 657 -6.82 -23.87 -5.08
C VAL A 657 -7.94 -22.85 -4.95
N GLU A 658 -8.62 -22.59 -6.03
CA GLU A 658 -9.81 -21.76 -6.11
C GLU A 658 -11.06 -22.61 -6.29
N ARG A 659 -12.12 -22.34 -5.56
CA ARG A 659 -13.39 -23.03 -5.69
C ARG A 659 -14.56 -22.07 -5.69
N GLN A 660 -15.42 -22.20 -6.67
CA GLN A 660 -16.73 -21.56 -6.68
C GLN A 660 -17.67 -22.35 -5.75
N LEU A 661 -18.05 -21.75 -4.62
CA LEU A 661 -18.99 -22.37 -3.67
C LEU A 661 -20.43 -22.22 -4.14
N THR A 662 -20.79 -21.01 -4.56
CA THR A 662 -22.09 -20.68 -5.14
C THR A 662 -21.89 -19.74 -6.33
N LYS A 663 -22.97 -19.40 -7.05
CA LYS A 663 -22.88 -18.39 -8.13
C LYS A 663 -22.38 -17.01 -7.67
N GLY A 664 -22.50 -16.71 -6.38
CA GLY A 664 -22.09 -15.45 -5.79
C GLY A 664 -20.97 -15.57 -4.75
N ALA A 665 -20.31 -16.73 -4.60
CA ALA A 665 -19.24 -16.88 -3.60
C ALA A 665 -18.10 -17.75 -4.13
N ASN A 666 -16.89 -17.23 -4.06
CA ASN A 666 -15.64 -17.94 -4.34
C ASN A 666 -14.78 -17.97 -3.06
N VAL A 667 -14.06 -19.06 -2.90
CA VAL A 667 -13.03 -19.22 -1.87
C VAL A 667 -11.74 -19.69 -2.53
N SER A 668 -10.61 -19.20 -2.06
CA SER A 668 -9.30 -19.69 -2.48
C SER A 668 -8.38 -19.87 -1.28
N ILE A 669 -7.54 -20.88 -1.38
CA ILE A 669 -6.44 -21.16 -0.45
C ILE A 669 -5.15 -21.13 -1.25
N SER A 670 -4.19 -20.31 -0.83
CA SER A 670 -2.90 -20.16 -1.48
C SER A 670 -1.78 -20.39 -0.46
N TYR A 671 -0.80 -21.19 -0.83
CA TYR A 671 0.46 -21.32 -0.10
C TYR A 671 1.56 -20.66 -0.92
N LEU A 672 2.29 -19.74 -0.28
CA LEU A 672 3.42 -19.01 -0.86
C LEU A 672 4.69 -19.36 -0.08
N ASN A 673 5.75 -19.69 -0.81
CA ASN A 673 7.09 -19.84 -0.28
C ASN A 673 8.01 -18.85 -0.99
N SER A 674 8.68 -18.01 -0.22
CA SER A 674 9.63 -17.01 -0.72
C SER A 674 11.00 -17.25 -0.08
N ARG A 675 12.05 -17.17 -0.89
CA ARG A 675 13.45 -17.28 -0.46
C ARG A 675 14.25 -16.17 -1.09
N GLY A 676 14.89 -15.35 -0.27
CA GLY A 676 15.79 -14.30 -0.67
C GLY A 676 17.23 -14.70 -0.46
N TRP A 677 18.05 -14.37 -1.42
CA TRP A 677 19.51 -14.42 -1.38
C TRP A 677 20.06 -13.08 -1.83
N ARG A 678 21.31 -12.82 -1.52
CA ARG A 678 21.94 -11.56 -1.89
C ARG A 678 21.17 -10.35 -1.34
N GLN A 679 20.54 -10.51 -0.17
CA GLN A 679 19.83 -9.39 0.46
C GLN A 679 20.86 -8.37 0.95
N LEU A 680 20.51 -7.09 0.83
CA LEU A 680 21.41 -6.00 1.18
C LEU A 680 21.53 -5.86 2.70
N VAL A 681 22.74 -5.67 3.15
CA VAL A 681 23.12 -5.35 4.53
C VAL A 681 24.26 -4.33 4.50
N THR A 682 24.51 -3.67 5.62
CA THR A 682 25.68 -2.81 5.83
C THR A 682 26.57 -3.42 6.89
N ASP A 683 27.82 -3.66 6.56
CA ASP A 683 28.82 -4.18 7.47
C ASP A 683 29.93 -3.16 7.73
N ASN A 684 30.43 -3.06 8.95
CA ASN A 684 31.69 -2.42 9.22
C ASN A 684 32.83 -3.41 8.91
N VAL A 685 33.33 -3.42 7.67
CA VAL A 685 34.35 -4.37 7.20
C VAL A 685 35.74 -4.11 7.79
N ASN A 686 35.94 -3.00 8.47
CA ASN A 686 37.15 -2.67 9.21
C ASN A 686 36.92 -2.58 10.72
N SER A 687 35.84 -3.20 11.22
CA SER A 687 35.59 -3.28 12.67
C SER A 687 36.80 -3.92 13.37
N PRO A 688 37.19 -3.44 14.56
CA PRO A 688 38.30 -4.06 15.28
C PRO A 688 37.99 -5.52 15.58
N GLU A 689 38.91 -6.43 15.29
CA GLU A 689 38.83 -7.81 15.75
C GLU A 689 38.99 -7.84 17.27
N ILE A 690 37.98 -8.35 17.94
CA ILE A 690 38.01 -8.48 19.38
C ILE A 690 38.65 -9.81 19.71
N ASN A 691 39.83 -9.78 20.27
CA ASN A 691 40.39 -10.92 20.98
C ASN A 691 39.60 -11.08 22.29
N ASP A 692 38.35 -11.65 22.15
CA ASP A 692 37.51 -12.09 23.27
C ASP A 692 37.32 -11.06 24.43
N ILE A 693 36.15 -10.38 24.43
CA ILE A 693 35.75 -9.53 25.60
C ILE A 693 35.84 -10.30 26.91
N ALA A 694 35.63 -11.62 26.88
CA ALA A 694 35.79 -12.50 28.02
C ALA A 694 37.24 -12.56 28.55
N THR A 695 38.27 -12.33 27.73
CA THR A 695 39.65 -12.34 28.15
C THR A 695 40.19 -10.98 28.54
N ASN A 696 39.57 -9.86 28.11
CA ASN A 696 39.98 -8.51 28.50
C ASN A 696 38.82 -7.53 28.72
N PRO A 697 37.91 -7.81 29.67
CA PRO A 697 36.77 -6.93 29.95
C PRO A 697 37.18 -5.53 30.44
N ALA A 698 38.42 -5.39 30.91
CA ALA A 698 38.94 -4.09 31.41
C ALA A 698 39.27 -3.12 30.29
N ALA A 699 39.51 -3.61 29.06
CA ALA A 699 39.85 -2.74 27.92
C ALA A 699 38.65 -1.96 27.40
N CYS A 700 37.42 -2.47 27.62
CA CYS A 700 36.15 -1.84 27.28
C CYS A 700 35.36 -1.35 28.50
N ALA A 701 35.94 -1.37 29.70
CA ALA A 701 35.26 -0.93 30.88
C ALA A 701 34.95 0.58 30.82
N PRO A 702 33.77 1.03 31.32
CA PRO A 702 33.46 2.44 31.41
C PRO A 702 34.57 3.22 32.13
N GLY A 703 35.04 4.31 31.54
CA GLY A 703 36.11 5.16 32.09
C GLY A 703 37.54 4.83 31.66
N VAL A 704 37.75 3.76 30.86
CA VAL A 704 39.04 3.53 30.20
C VAL A 704 39.09 4.41 28.95
N SER A 705 40.10 5.31 28.89
CA SER A 705 40.31 6.15 27.70
C SER A 705 40.60 5.25 26.48
N ALA A 706 39.67 5.14 25.58
CA ALA A 706 39.87 4.49 24.30
C ALA A 706 40.96 5.24 23.53
N SER A 707 42.04 4.57 23.19
CA SER A 707 42.97 5.09 22.16
C SER A 707 42.28 5.08 20.82
N PRO A 708 42.46 6.07 19.94
CA PRO A 708 41.94 6.00 18.58
C PRO A 708 42.36 4.75 17.79
N ILE A 709 43.45 4.12 18.26
CA ILE A 709 44.02 2.91 17.64
C ILE A 709 43.51 1.62 18.32
N ASN A 710 42.83 1.71 19.41
CA ASN A 710 42.53 0.54 20.28
C ASN A 710 41.15 0.69 20.91
N ASN A 711 40.13 0.63 20.10
CA ASN A 711 38.76 0.57 20.62
C ASN A 711 38.61 -0.80 21.29
N CYS A 712 38.42 -0.84 22.60
CA CYS A 712 38.26 -2.07 23.37
C CYS A 712 39.39 -3.11 23.25
N GLY A 713 40.60 -2.71 22.84
CA GLY A 713 41.72 -3.62 22.68
C GLY A 713 41.78 -4.40 21.37
N GLY A 714 40.86 -4.15 20.44
CA GLY A 714 40.84 -4.75 19.13
C GLY A 714 41.81 -4.13 18.12
N VAL A 715 42.18 -4.87 17.09
CA VAL A 715 43.07 -4.42 16.00
C VAL A 715 42.23 -4.23 14.77
N TYR A 716 42.30 -3.05 14.14
CA TYR A 716 41.64 -2.79 12.87
C TYR A 716 42.28 -3.65 11.76
N PRO A 717 41.50 -4.41 10.95
CA PRO A 717 42.01 -5.29 9.91
C PRO A 717 42.92 -4.62 8.88
N ASN A 718 42.66 -3.37 8.50
CA ASN A 718 43.51 -2.62 7.59
C ASN A 718 44.64 -1.84 8.27
N GLY A 719 44.78 -1.92 9.61
CA GLY A 719 45.79 -1.23 10.43
C GLY A 719 45.53 0.25 10.63
N ILE A 720 44.39 0.80 10.19
CA ILE A 720 44.01 2.21 10.33
C ILE A 720 42.74 2.29 11.16
N ALA A 721 42.70 3.18 12.12
CA ALA A 721 41.53 3.46 12.94
C ALA A 721 40.50 4.23 12.10
N GLU A 722 39.63 3.47 11.37
CA GLU A 722 38.61 3.97 10.45
C GLU A 722 37.44 2.98 10.42
N ASN A 723 36.21 3.46 10.42
CA ASN A 723 35.06 2.62 10.12
C ASN A 723 34.81 2.62 8.62
N ILE A 724 34.68 1.44 8.03
CA ILE A 724 34.31 1.27 6.63
C ILE A 724 32.97 0.56 6.57
N TYR A 725 31.90 1.35 6.47
CA TYR A 725 30.55 0.85 6.32
C TYR A 725 30.31 0.49 4.85
N GLN A 726 30.26 -0.81 4.56
CA GLN A 726 30.18 -1.30 3.20
C GLN A 726 28.84 -1.95 2.94
N TYR A 727 28.16 -1.50 1.88
CA TYR A 727 26.96 -2.17 1.37
C TYR A 727 27.35 -3.50 0.75
N GLN A 728 26.81 -4.57 1.28
CA GLN A 728 27.05 -5.93 0.87
C GLN A 728 25.76 -6.67 0.49
N SER A 729 25.90 -7.75 -0.30
CA SER A 729 24.79 -8.56 -0.79
C SER A 729 24.92 -10.01 -0.35
N HIS A 730 25.01 -10.28 0.94
CA HIS A 730 25.13 -11.65 1.47
C HIS A 730 23.96 -12.07 2.37
N GLY A 731 23.06 -11.17 2.69
CA GLY A 731 21.90 -11.45 3.53
C GLY A 731 20.96 -12.49 2.92
N ILE A 732 20.23 -13.19 3.77
CA ILE A 732 19.25 -14.20 3.39
C ILE A 732 17.91 -13.95 4.05
N PHE A 733 16.83 -14.38 3.37
CA PHE A 733 15.53 -14.42 4.02
C PHE A 733 14.72 -15.64 3.58
N ARG A 734 13.80 -16.10 4.45
CA ARG A 734 12.88 -17.20 4.18
C ARG A 734 11.50 -16.85 4.71
N GLN A 735 10.48 -17.07 3.88
CA GLN A 735 9.11 -16.77 4.24
C GLN A 735 8.17 -17.86 3.76
N ASN A 736 7.20 -18.23 4.60
CA ASN A 736 6.11 -19.14 4.28
C ASN A 736 4.80 -18.47 4.65
N GLN A 737 3.84 -18.47 3.74
CA GLN A 737 2.54 -17.86 3.95
C GLN A 737 1.42 -18.79 3.52
N LEU A 738 0.37 -18.84 4.33
CA LEU A 738 -0.90 -19.44 3.97
C LEU A 738 -1.94 -18.32 3.88
N VAL A 739 -2.58 -18.16 2.72
CA VAL A 739 -3.56 -17.10 2.48
C VAL A 739 -4.90 -17.72 2.10
N LEU A 740 -5.93 -17.41 2.87
CA LEU A 740 -7.32 -17.74 2.60
C LEU A 740 -8.04 -16.49 2.10
N ASN A 741 -8.57 -16.52 0.88
CA ASN A 741 -9.37 -15.42 0.32
C ASN A 741 -10.81 -15.87 0.10
N THR A 742 -11.75 -14.96 0.30
CA THR A 742 -13.16 -15.18 0.05
C THR A 742 -13.76 -13.91 -0.58
N THR A 743 -14.46 -14.09 -1.69
CA THR A 743 -15.26 -13.03 -2.31
C THR A 743 -16.71 -13.47 -2.33
N VAL A 744 -17.60 -12.61 -1.81
CA VAL A 744 -19.04 -12.84 -1.78
C VAL A 744 -19.75 -11.69 -2.47
N ARG A 745 -20.56 -12.02 -3.50
CA ARG A 745 -21.44 -11.08 -4.20
C ARG A 745 -22.86 -11.64 -4.20
N ALA A 746 -23.80 -10.98 -3.53
CA ALA A 746 -25.20 -11.37 -3.50
C ALA A 746 -26.05 -10.29 -4.19
N GLY A 747 -26.26 -10.50 -5.51
CA GLY A 747 -26.95 -9.54 -6.38
C GLY A 747 -26.25 -8.16 -6.37
N ALA A 748 -27.05 -7.11 -6.56
CA ALA A 748 -26.55 -5.72 -6.52
C ALA A 748 -26.41 -5.14 -5.11
N ARG A 749 -26.76 -5.92 -4.08
CA ARG A 749 -26.87 -5.39 -2.69
C ARG A 749 -25.66 -5.66 -1.82
N LEU A 750 -24.94 -6.73 -2.06
CA LEU A 750 -23.84 -7.15 -1.21
C LEU A 750 -22.60 -7.48 -2.05
N SER A 751 -21.47 -6.83 -1.76
CA SER A 751 -20.15 -7.19 -2.26
C SER A 751 -19.19 -7.15 -1.07
N LEU A 752 -18.62 -8.28 -0.69
CA LEU A 752 -17.65 -8.42 0.39
C LEU A 752 -16.42 -9.20 -0.09
N ASN A 753 -15.27 -8.73 0.31
CA ASN A 753 -14.00 -9.43 0.18
C ASN A 753 -13.42 -9.63 1.56
N ALA A 754 -12.89 -10.80 1.81
CA ALA A 754 -12.22 -11.12 3.06
C ALA A 754 -10.96 -11.92 2.78
N TYR A 755 -9.91 -11.68 3.55
CA TYR A 755 -8.76 -12.59 3.57
C TYR A 755 -8.26 -12.80 5.00
N TYR A 756 -7.62 -13.95 5.19
CA TYR A 756 -6.79 -14.26 6.34
C TYR A 756 -5.44 -14.74 5.84
N SER A 757 -4.35 -14.23 6.44
CA SER A 757 -3.01 -14.72 6.15
C SER A 757 -2.30 -15.14 7.43
N LEU A 758 -1.66 -16.31 7.37
CA LEU A 758 -0.72 -16.82 8.36
C LEU A 758 0.67 -16.75 7.75
N ASN A 759 1.60 -16.04 8.41
CA ASN A 759 2.93 -15.73 7.90
C ASN A 759 4.01 -16.17 8.88
N TYR A 760 5.13 -16.67 8.34
CA TYR A 760 6.35 -16.99 9.07
C TYR A 760 7.54 -16.53 8.24
N ALA A 761 8.26 -15.53 8.73
CA ALA A 761 9.42 -14.95 8.05
C ALA A 761 10.63 -14.87 8.98
N ASN A 762 11.77 -15.35 8.49
CA ASN A 762 13.07 -15.24 9.15
C ASN A 762 14.07 -14.59 8.19
N SER A 763 14.95 -13.75 8.71
CA SER A 763 15.98 -13.04 7.95
C SER A 763 17.17 -12.73 8.88
N ASP A 764 18.34 -12.55 8.28
CA ASP A 764 19.51 -11.91 8.89
C ASP A 764 19.71 -10.47 8.36
N ALA A 765 18.84 -10.04 7.45
CA ALA A 765 18.89 -8.73 6.82
C ALA A 765 17.55 -7.98 6.98
N ALA A 766 17.60 -6.77 7.48
CA ALA A 766 16.46 -5.86 7.53
C ALA A 766 16.52 -4.74 6.45
N GLY A 767 17.42 -4.90 5.47
CA GLY A 767 17.67 -3.95 4.40
C GLY A 767 19.05 -3.30 4.49
N ALA A 768 19.40 -2.50 3.47
CA ALA A 768 20.72 -1.88 3.37
C ALA A 768 21.08 -0.91 4.50
N ASN A 769 20.08 -0.33 5.17
CA ASN A 769 20.31 0.55 6.32
C ASN A 769 20.41 -0.22 7.65
N SER A 770 20.43 -1.55 7.60
CA SER A 770 20.54 -2.42 8.76
C SER A 770 21.97 -2.87 8.94
N PHE A 771 22.58 -2.48 10.07
CA PHE A 771 23.91 -2.96 10.45
C PHE A 771 23.81 -4.31 11.15
N GLN A 772 24.76 -5.19 10.84
CA GLN A 772 24.92 -6.43 11.57
C GLN A 772 25.40 -6.14 13.01
N SER A 773 24.85 -6.85 13.99
CA SER A 773 25.25 -6.65 15.40
C SER A 773 26.67 -7.12 15.68
N ASN A 774 27.18 -8.04 14.88
CA ASN A 774 28.55 -8.51 14.91
C ASN A 774 29.06 -8.79 13.49
N PRO A 775 29.96 -7.97 12.93
CA PRO A 775 30.50 -8.13 11.59
C PRO A 775 31.23 -9.46 11.36
N TYR A 776 31.68 -10.13 12.45
CA TYR A 776 32.39 -11.43 12.39
C TYR A 776 31.49 -12.64 12.58
N ASN A 777 30.18 -12.42 12.89
CA ASN A 777 29.23 -13.51 13.06
C ASN A 777 27.84 -13.10 12.54
N LEU A 778 27.70 -13.10 11.21
CA LEU A 778 26.47 -12.69 10.53
C LEU A 778 25.26 -13.57 10.90
N MET A 779 25.52 -14.86 11.21
CA MET A 779 24.44 -15.79 11.62
C MET A 779 23.85 -15.45 13.01
N ALA A 780 24.53 -14.64 13.82
CA ALA A 780 23.96 -14.17 15.09
C ALA A 780 22.67 -13.36 14.91
N ASP A 781 22.50 -12.71 13.76
CA ASP A 781 21.33 -11.92 13.42
C ASP A 781 20.28 -12.67 12.59
N TYR A 782 20.49 -13.99 12.34
CA TYR A 782 19.45 -14.77 11.69
C TYR A 782 18.35 -15.16 12.68
N GLY A 783 17.19 -14.60 12.49
CA GLY A 783 16.05 -14.85 13.37
C GLY A 783 14.74 -14.37 12.74
N ARG A 784 13.78 -14.07 13.58
CA ARG A 784 12.48 -13.55 13.16
C ARG A 784 12.64 -12.22 12.44
N ALA A 785 12.09 -12.13 11.21
CA ALA A 785 12.17 -10.89 10.44
C ALA A 785 11.30 -9.78 11.06
N ALA A 786 11.73 -8.52 10.98
CA ALA A 786 10.97 -7.39 11.51
C ALA A 786 9.56 -7.24 10.90
N PHE A 787 9.35 -7.73 9.67
CA PHE A 787 8.07 -7.75 8.97
C PHE A 787 7.24 -9.03 9.20
N ASP A 788 7.63 -9.91 10.15
CA ASP A 788 6.93 -11.16 10.47
C ASP A 788 5.68 -10.91 11.32
N ILE A 789 4.66 -10.31 10.73
CA ILE A 789 3.32 -10.25 11.35
C ILE A 789 2.64 -11.60 11.12
N ARG A 790 2.49 -12.39 12.19
CA ARG A 790 2.03 -13.80 12.14
C ARG A 790 0.65 -13.98 11.54
N SER A 791 -0.30 -13.17 11.96
CA SER A 791 -1.70 -13.28 11.55
C SER A 791 -2.21 -11.93 11.08
N ARG A 792 -2.83 -11.89 9.91
CA ARG A 792 -3.57 -10.73 9.41
C ARG A 792 -4.94 -11.16 8.95
N PHE A 793 -5.95 -10.40 9.29
CA PHE A 793 -7.32 -10.59 8.89
C PHE A 793 -7.90 -9.29 8.34
N PHE A 794 -8.63 -9.41 7.24
CA PHE A 794 -9.28 -8.30 6.58
C PHE A 794 -10.69 -8.69 6.14
N VAL A 795 -11.64 -7.77 6.31
CA VAL A 795 -12.97 -7.84 5.67
C VAL A 795 -13.35 -6.44 5.20
N GLY A 796 -13.69 -6.29 3.94
CA GLY A 796 -14.16 -5.03 3.39
C GLY A 796 -15.16 -5.20 2.27
N GLY A 797 -15.98 -4.17 2.03
CA GLY A 797 -16.93 -4.20 0.93
C GLY A 797 -18.09 -3.24 1.10
N THR A 798 -19.18 -3.52 0.38
CA THR A 798 -20.34 -2.62 0.33
C THR A 798 -21.64 -3.38 0.51
N ILE A 799 -22.55 -2.78 1.27
CA ILE A 799 -23.92 -3.25 1.54
C ILE A 799 -24.88 -2.14 1.11
N THR A 800 -25.66 -2.38 0.07
CA THR A 800 -26.70 -1.44 -0.37
C THR A 800 -27.94 -1.62 0.47
N LEU A 801 -28.32 -0.59 1.20
CA LEU A 801 -29.49 -0.52 2.06
C LEU A 801 -30.68 0.12 1.30
N PRO A 802 -31.91 0.00 1.82
CA PRO A 802 -33.05 0.73 1.27
C PRO A 802 -32.84 2.25 1.23
N TYR A 803 -33.66 2.95 0.48
CA TYR A 803 -33.70 4.42 0.40
C TYR A 803 -32.42 5.08 -0.14
N GLY A 804 -31.62 4.37 -0.98
CA GLY A 804 -30.38 4.90 -1.56
C GLY A 804 -29.26 5.08 -0.53
N MET A 805 -29.31 4.37 0.58
CA MET A 805 -28.23 4.31 1.55
C MET A 805 -27.24 3.19 1.21
N ARG A 806 -25.97 3.40 1.53
CA ARG A 806 -24.88 2.43 1.39
C ARG A 806 -24.07 2.38 2.66
N LEU A 807 -23.82 1.17 3.14
CA LEU A 807 -22.95 0.88 4.27
C LEU A 807 -21.70 0.19 3.74
N SER A 808 -20.53 0.71 4.09
CA SER A 808 -19.25 0.15 3.67
C SER A 808 -18.38 -0.15 4.90
N PRO A 809 -18.36 -1.40 5.37
CA PRO A 809 -17.46 -1.84 6.43
C PRO A 809 -16.07 -2.09 5.87
N PHE A 810 -15.03 -1.77 6.67
CA PHE A 810 -13.64 -2.08 6.42
C PHE A 810 -12.99 -2.44 7.76
N LEU A 811 -12.71 -3.73 7.97
CA LEU A 811 -12.16 -4.29 9.20
C LEU A 811 -10.78 -4.84 8.92
N THR A 812 -9.82 -4.46 9.76
CA THR A 812 -8.47 -5.00 9.78
C THR A 812 -8.13 -5.48 11.19
N ALA A 813 -7.46 -6.63 11.27
CA ALA A 813 -6.93 -7.17 12.52
C ALA A 813 -5.59 -7.86 12.25
N GLY A 814 -4.65 -7.74 13.18
CA GLY A 814 -3.33 -8.39 13.05
C GLY A 814 -2.65 -8.63 14.38
N SER A 815 -1.79 -9.64 14.40
CA SER A 815 -0.86 -9.82 15.52
C SER A 815 0.15 -8.67 15.56
N GLY A 816 0.75 -8.44 16.72
CA GLY A 816 1.78 -7.42 16.90
C GLY A 816 3.02 -7.70 16.04
N SER A 817 3.70 -6.63 15.66
CA SER A 817 4.99 -6.69 14.99
C SER A 817 6.07 -7.16 15.96
N PRO A 818 7.05 -7.95 15.52
CA PRO A 818 8.19 -8.28 16.34
C PRO A 818 9.09 -7.06 16.56
N TYR A 819 9.80 -7.03 17.67
CA TYR A 819 10.79 -5.99 17.96
C TYR A 819 11.99 -6.55 18.72
N ASN A 820 13.12 -5.86 18.58
CA ASN A 820 14.40 -6.29 19.11
C ASN A 820 14.63 -5.76 20.54
N ILE A 821 15.43 -6.48 21.32
CA ILE A 821 15.99 -5.98 22.58
C ILE A 821 17.41 -5.53 22.29
N THR A 822 17.73 -4.27 22.57
CA THR A 822 19.06 -3.69 22.37
C THR A 822 19.63 -3.12 23.68
N LEU A 823 20.94 -3.02 23.73
CA LEU A 823 21.64 -2.49 24.90
C LEU A 823 21.90 -0.98 24.82
N GLY A 824 21.90 -0.43 23.58
CA GLY A 824 22.29 0.97 23.38
C GLY A 824 23.77 1.26 23.71
N GLN A 825 24.61 0.26 23.57
CA GLN A 825 26.06 0.33 23.87
C GLN A 825 26.82 -0.40 22.75
N ASP A 826 28.02 0.08 22.48
CA ASP A 826 28.97 -0.62 21.61
C ASP A 826 29.90 -1.48 22.47
N LEU A 827 29.62 -2.78 22.52
CA LEU A 827 30.39 -3.74 23.30
C LEU A 827 31.60 -4.28 22.52
N ILE A 828 31.67 -4.02 21.22
CA ILE A 828 32.63 -4.64 20.32
C ILE A 828 33.53 -3.63 19.59
N GLY A 829 33.36 -2.34 19.85
CA GLY A 829 34.15 -1.31 19.19
C GLY A 829 33.87 -1.09 17.72
N SER A 830 32.69 -1.52 17.26
CA SER A 830 32.21 -1.36 15.87
C SER A 830 31.66 0.03 15.56
N SER A 831 31.55 0.88 16.56
CA SER A 831 30.85 2.17 16.55
C SER A 831 29.33 2.07 16.32
N ILE A 832 28.76 0.86 16.44
CA ILE A 832 27.34 0.55 16.25
C ILE A 832 26.72 0.16 17.59
N LEU A 833 25.55 0.74 17.92
CA LEU A 833 24.91 0.64 19.24
C LEU A 833 23.73 -0.36 19.26
N ASN A 834 23.76 -1.40 18.41
CA ASN A 834 22.65 -2.34 18.21
C ASN A 834 22.85 -3.71 18.85
N GLN A 835 23.87 -3.88 19.72
CA GLN A 835 24.14 -5.18 20.35
C GLN A 835 22.99 -5.57 21.27
N ARG A 836 22.81 -6.92 21.34
CA ARG A 836 21.74 -7.54 22.12
C ARG A 836 22.25 -8.09 23.43
N PRO A 837 21.41 -8.11 24.51
CA PRO A 837 21.76 -8.77 25.76
C PRO A 837 21.80 -10.29 25.62
N ALA A 838 22.34 -10.98 26.59
CA ALA A 838 22.14 -12.42 26.77
C ALA A 838 20.99 -12.70 27.75
N PHE A 839 20.40 -13.89 27.67
CA PHE A 839 19.59 -14.39 28.76
C PHE A 839 20.47 -14.62 30.00
N ALA A 840 20.04 -14.10 31.15
CA ALA A 840 20.80 -14.25 32.38
C ALA A 840 20.99 -15.74 32.71
N SER A 841 22.22 -16.11 33.09
CA SER A 841 22.65 -17.46 33.38
C SER A 841 23.46 -17.51 34.66
N PRO A 842 23.87 -18.68 35.19
CA PRO A 842 24.81 -18.75 36.31
C PRO A 842 26.19 -18.15 36.03
N LEU A 843 26.51 -17.86 34.77
CA LEU A 843 27.74 -17.20 34.32
C LEU A 843 27.65 -15.67 34.44
N SER A 844 26.42 -15.13 34.47
CA SER A 844 26.18 -13.69 34.49
C SER A 844 26.66 -13.07 35.80
N ASN A 845 27.27 -11.89 35.68
CA ASN A 845 27.55 -11.08 36.86
C ASN A 845 26.22 -10.50 37.38
N PRO A 846 25.82 -10.75 38.64
CA PRO A 846 24.56 -10.23 39.18
C PRO A 846 24.40 -8.72 39.08
N ALA A 847 25.46 -7.93 39.07
CA ALA A 847 25.44 -6.48 38.89
C ALA A 847 25.04 -6.04 37.48
N ASN A 848 25.15 -6.93 36.49
CA ASN A 848 24.81 -6.70 35.10
C ASN A 848 23.43 -7.22 34.74
N VAL A 849 22.78 -7.99 35.62
CA VAL A 849 21.49 -8.59 35.36
C VAL A 849 20.37 -7.60 35.57
N VAL A 850 19.55 -7.43 34.52
CA VAL A 850 18.32 -6.61 34.53
C VAL A 850 17.12 -7.54 34.56
N ASN A 851 16.30 -7.48 35.60
CA ASN A 851 15.08 -8.25 35.72
C ASN A 851 13.91 -7.46 35.13
N THR A 852 13.20 -8.04 34.19
CA THR A 852 12.07 -7.42 33.50
C THR A 852 10.86 -8.36 33.52
N GLN A 853 9.70 -7.87 33.07
CA GLN A 853 8.51 -8.71 32.88
C GLN A 853 8.69 -9.78 31.77
N PHE A 854 9.69 -9.64 30.90
CA PHE A 854 9.99 -10.58 29.80
C PHE A 854 11.09 -11.58 30.18
N GLY A 855 11.69 -11.47 31.36
CA GLY A 855 12.78 -12.33 31.83
C GLY A 855 13.92 -11.54 32.44
N ALA A 856 14.99 -12.25 32.80
CA ALA A 856 16.23 -11.70 33.29
C ALA A 856 17.29 -11.68 32.17
N PHE A 857 17.91 -10.53 31.94
CA PHE A 857 18.86 -10.32 30.86
C PHE A 857 20.20 -9.83 31.41
N ASP A 858 21.29 -10.36 30.87
CA ASP A 858 22.65 -9.84 31.16
C ASP A 858 23.00 -8.77 30.11
N LYS A 859 23.24 -7.53 30.58
CA LYS A 859 23.63 -6.40 29.71
C LYS A 859 25.09 -6.40 29.27
N VAL A 860 25.92 -7.30 29.84
CA VAL A 860 27.31 -7.53 29.45
C VAL A 860 27.53 -9.01 29.22
N PRO A 861 27.10 -9.55 28.08
CA PRO A 861 27.17 -10.96 27.77
C PRO A 861 28.60 -11.49 27.89
N VAL A 862 28.76 -12.67 28.50
CA VAL A 862 30.05 -13.36 28.61
C VAL A 862 30.05 -14.62 27.73
N ALA A 863 31.25 -15.14 27.44
CA ALA A 863 31.41 -16.37 26.66
C ALA A 863 30.62 -17.53 27.27
N GLY A 864 29.83 -18.23 26.45
CA GLY A 864 28.98 -19.35 26.86
C GLY A 864 27.55 -18.98 27.21
N GLU A 865 27.21 -17.70 27.25
CA GLU A 865 25.82 -17.27 27.39
C GLU A 865 25.09 -17.26 26.06
N THR A 866 23.76 -17.41 26.11
CA THR A 866 22.91 -17.39 24.92
C THR A 866 22.39 -15.97 24.71
N LEU A 867 22.80 -15.34 23.60
CA LEU A 867 22.24 -14.04 23.18
C LEU A 867 20.73 -14.15 22.93
N VAL A 868 20.02 -13.10 23.29
CA VAL A 868 18.59 -12.98 22.94
C VAL A 868 18.46 -13.00 21.41
N PRO A 869 17.59 -13.83 20.83
CA PRO A 869 17.36 -13.84 19.38
C PRO A 869 16.93 -12.48 18.86
N ILE A 870 17.24 -12.19 17.59
CA ILE A 870 16.76 -10.95 16.97
C ILE A 870 15.23 -10.96 16.91
N ASN A 871 14.60 -9.82 17.22
CA ASN A 871 13.15 -9.63 17.18
C ASN A 871 12.36 -10.67 18.01
N ASP A 872 12.88 -11.04 19.16
CA ASP A 872 12.31 -12.06 20.05
C ASP A 872 10.96 -11.65 20.64
N LEU A 873 10.81 -10.37 20.97
CA LEU A 873 9.58 -9.84 21.55
C LEU A 873 8.53 -9.53 20.48
N THR A 874 7.28 -9.52 20.90
CA THR A 874 6.13 -9.19 20.03
C THR A 874 5.35 -8.03 20.64
N GLY A 875 5.13 -7.00 19.84
CA GLY A 875 4.36 -5.83 20.20
C GLY A 875 2.84 -6.11 20.32
N PRO A 876 2.05 -5.10 20.66
CA PRO A 876 0.60 -5.22 20.79
C PRO A 876 -0.08 -5.62 19.48
N SER A 877 -1.12 -6.44 19.59
CA SER A 877 -2.02 -6.75 18.46
C SER A 877 -2.82 -5.50 18.07
N GLN A 878 -3.20 -5.42 16.81
CA GLN A 878 -3.92 -4.29 16.26
C GLN A 878 -5.30 -4.72 15.76
N PHE A 879 -6.29 -3.86 15.97
CA PHE A 879 -7.65 -4.06 15.49
C PHE A 879 -8.28 -2.72 15.13
N SER A 880 -8.81 -2.59 13.93
CA SER A 880 -9.55 -1.41 13.51
C SER A 880 -10.77 -1.80 12.67
N MET A 881 -11.89 -1.14 12.92
CA MET A 881 -13.06 -1.24 12.06
C MET A 881 -13.49 0.15 11.64
N ASN A 882 -13.40 0.41 10.34
CA ASN A 882 -13.88 1.63 9.72
C ASN A 882 -15.27 1.36 9.13
N LEU A 883 -16.16 2.35 9.22
CA LEU A 883 -17.53 2.23 8.76
C LEU A 883 -17.94 3.52 8.04
N ARG A 884 -18.26 3.39 6.76
CA ARG A 884 -18.82 4.50 5.99
C ARG A 884 -20.31 4.29 5.77
N LEU A 885 -21.11 5.29 6.12
CA LEU A 885 -22.54 5.36 5.78
C LEU A 885 -22.73 6.52 4.80
N ALA A 886 -23.23 6.23 3.62
CA ALA A 886 -23.48 7.22 2.56
C ALA A 886 -24.96 7.21 2.15
N LYS A 887 -25.49 8.40 1.87
CA LYS A 887 -26.82 8.62 1.32
C LYS A 887 -26.70 9.37 0.00
N THR A 888 -27.21 8.77 -1.09
CA THR A 888 -27.26 9.40 -2.39
C THR A 888 -28.65 10.00 -2.64
N ILE A 889 -28.72 11.26 -3.05
CA ILE A 889 -29.91 12.00 -3.42
C ILE A 889 -29.73 12.46 -4.86
N SER A 890 -30.50 11.91 -5.78
CA SER A 890 -30.47 12.28 -7.21
C SER A 890 -31.65 13.17 -7.56
N PHE A 891 -31.44 14.22 -8.36
CA PHE A 891 -32.48 15.18 -8.76
C PHE A 891 -32.20 15.76 -10.16
N GLY A 892 -33.18 16.50 -10.70
CA GLY A 892 -33.11 17.05 -12.03
C GLY A 892 -33.61 16.07 -13.11
N LYS A 893 -34.26 16.57 -14.14
CA LYS A 893 -34.74 15.77 -15.28
C LYS A 893 -33.57 15.41 -16.20
N LEU A 894 -33.48 14.16 -16.62
CA LEU A 894 -32.59 13.77 -17.72
C LEU A 894 -33.02 14.49 -19.01
N PRO A 895 -32.08 14.88 -19.89
CA PRO A 895 -32.45 15.42 -21.21
C PRO A 895 -33.34 14.43 -21.97
N GLU A 896 -34.42 14.95 -22.58
CA GLU A 896 -35.34 14.16 -23.40
C GLU A 896 -34.55 13.43 -24.53
N GLY A 897 -34.66 12.11 -24.59
CA GLY A 897 -33.95 11.24 -25.52
C GLY A 897 -33.14 10.12 -24.86
N LYS A 898 -32.98 10.10 -23.53
CA LYS A 898 -32.20 9.08 -22.80
C LYS A 898 -33.01 8.21 -21.82
N THR A 899 -34.32 8.25 -21.87
CA THR A 899 -35.21 7.55 -20.93
C THR A 899 -35.26 6.03 -21.07
N GLY A 900 -34.43 5.42 -21.92
CA GLY A 900 -34.53 3.98 -22.23
C GLY A 900 -33.34 3.10 -21.81
N GLN A 901 -32.23 3.64 -21.23
CA GLN A 901 -31.01 2.82 -21.07
C GLN A 901 -30.23 2.99 -19.76
N ILE A 902 -30.86 3.39 -18.65
CA ILE A 902 -30.21 3.50 -17.34
C ILE A 902 -30.50 2.29 -16.43
N GLY A 903 -30.88 1.20 -16.96
CA GLY A 903 -31.06 -0.02 -16.19
C GLY A 903 -30.42 -1.20 -16.87
N ALA A 904 -29.16 -1.40 -16.76
CA ALA A 904 -28.41 -2.63 -17.06
C ALA A 904 -27.18 -2.40 -17.96
N ARG A 905 -26.26 -1.59 -17.52
CA ARG A 905 -24.87 -1.71 -17.99
C ARG A 905 -23.96 -1.79 -16.79
N GLN A 906 -23.78 -2.98 -16.32
CA GLN A 906 -22.74 -3.33 -15.38
C GLN A 906 -22.09 -4.65 -15.74
N ASN A 907 -20.78 -4.53 -15.94
CA ASN A 907 -19.76 -5.53 -15.77
C ASN A 907 -19.93 -6.86 -16.48
N GLY A 908 -19.38 -6.91 -17.66
CA GLY A 908 -18.87 -8.16 -18.17
C GLY A 908 -17.51 -8.44 -17.54
N GLY A 909 -17.44 -9.31 -16.53
CA GLY A 909 -16.25 -10.10 -16.26
C GLY A 909 -16.00 -10.98 -17.47
N GLY A 910 -15.44 -10.41 -18.53
CA GLY A 910 -15.11 -11.10 -19.75
C GLY A 910 -13.70 -11.61 -19.66
N GLY A 911 -13.46 -12.84 -20.04
CA GLY A 911 -12.16 -13.33 -20.38
C GLY A 911 -11.47 -12.32 -21.31
N GLN A 912 -10.41 -11.70 -20.83
CA GLN A 912 -9.56 -10.90 -21.66
C GLN A 912 -9.00 -11.78 -22.78
N ARG A 913 -9.50 -11.60 -23.99
CA ARG A 913 -8.57 -11.61 -25.11
C ARG A 913 -7.66 -10.40 -24.83
N GLY A 914 -6.39 -10.67 -24.54
CA GLY A 914 -5.39 -9.64 -24.32
C GLY A 914 -5.44 -8.61 -25.44
N GLY A 915 -5.90 -7.48 -25.10
CA GLY A 915 -6.11 -6.33 -25.95
C GLY A 915 -6.93 -5.38 -25.13
N LEU A 916 -6.43 -4.18 -24.87
CA LEU A 916 -7.22 -3.11 -24.31
C LEU A 916 -8.46 -2.94 -25.18
N ALA A 917 -9.57 -3.54 -24.74
CA ALA A 917 -10.85 -3.18 -25.28
C ALA A 917 -10.99 -1.67 -25.09
N ARG A 918 -11.25 -0.95 -26.17
CA ARG A 918 -11.65 0.45 -26.17
C ARG A 918 -12.53 0.68 -24.95
N PRO A 919 -12.12 1.51 -23.97
CA PRO A 919 -12.89 1.66 -22.75
C PRO A 919 -14.31 2.11 -23.13
N PRO A 920 -15.36 1.43 -22.66
CA PRO A 920 -16.70 1.99 -22.73
C PRO A 920 -16.64 3.29 -21.94
N GLY A 921 -17.06 4.37 -22.57
CA GLY A 921 -17.13 5.66 -21.91
C GLY A 921 -17.85 5.50 -20.56
N PRO A 922 -17.35 6.09 -19.48
CA PRO A 922 -17.94 5.93 -18.18
C PRO A 922 -19.38 6.46 -18.18
N ASN A 923 -20.32 5.57 -17.90
CA ASN A 923 -21.67 5.98 -17.52
C ASN A 923 -21.60 6.44 -16.05
N PHE A 924 -21.39 7.72 -15.82
CA PHE A 924 -21.59 8.35 -14.53
C PHE A 924 -23.10 8.45 -14.24
N GLY A 925 -23.72 7.32 -13.98
CA GLY A 925 -25.02 7.23 -13.37
C GLY A 925 -24.81 6.71 -11.96
N GLY A 926 -25.02 7.54 -10.94
CA GLY A 926 -24.91 7.14 -9.54
C GLY A 926 -25.60 5.83 -9.30
N GLY A 927 -24.81 4.78 -8.97
CA GLY A 927 -25.35 3.47 -8.62
C GLY A 927 -26.05 3.55 -7.27
N GLY A 928 -27.32 3.44 -7.27
CA GLY A 928 -28.13 3.32 -6.06
C GLY A 928 -29.59 3.53 -6.42
N GLY A 929 -30.48 2.63 -6.04
CA GLY A 929 -31.92 2.60 -6.33
C GLY A 929 -32.74 3.85 -5.94
N GLY A 930 -32.24 5.01 -6.27
CA GLY A 930 -32.94 6.30 -6.30
C GLY A 930 -33.05 6.73 -7.75
N GLY A 931 -34.18 7.27 -8.15
CA GLY A 931 -34.50 7.63 -9.53
C GLY A 931 -33.37 8.37 -10.25
N ALA A 932 -33.15 8.05 -11.50
CA ALA A 932 -32.13 8.63 -12.33
C ALA A 932 -32.33 10.15 -12.46
N GLY A 933 -31.46 10.94 -11.86
CA GLY A 933 -31.43 12.41 -11.96
C GLY A 933 -30.20 12.89 -12.69
N ARG A 934 -30.24 14.10 -13.25
CA ARG A 934 -29.09 14.75 -13.89
C ARG A 934 -27.99 15.10 -12.89
N TYR A 935 -28.40 15.40 -11.67
CA TYR A 935 -27.52 15.83 -10.57
C TYR A 935 -27.63 14.86 -9.39
N SER A 936 -26.55 14.74 -8.64
CA SER A 936 -26.52 13.94 -7.42
C SER A 936 -25.83 14.69 -6.28
N VAL A 937 -26.36 14.50 -5.07
CA VAL A 937 -25.69 14.88 -3.83
C VAL A 937 -25.48 13.60 -3.01
N VAL A 938 -24.26 13.35 -2.63
CA VAL A 938 -23.90 12.24 -1.73
C VAL A 938 -23.47 12.85 -0.40
N LEU A 939 -24.19 12.51 0.67
CA LEU A 939 -23.79 12.85 2.04
C LEU A 939 -23.27 11.58 2.69
N SER A 940 -22.08 11.64 3.28
CA SER A 940 -21.50 10.48 3.98
C SER A 940 -20.87 10.84 5.30
N VAL A 941 -20.91 9.87 6.21
CA VAL A 941 -20.23 9.87 7.49
C VAL A 941 -19.25 8.71 7.48
N ASN A 942 -17.98 9.00 7.65
CA ASN A 942 -16.91 8.04 7.74
C ASN A 942 -16.43 7.96 9.19
N ALA A 943 -16.76 6.88 9.90
CA ALA A 943 -16.26 6.62 11.24
C ALA A 943 -15.08 5.63 11.12
N ARG A 944 -13.88 6.11 11.44
CA ARG A 944 -12.67 5.28 11.53
C ARG A 944 -12.56 4.74 12.94
N ASN A 945 -12.07 3.51 13.03
CA ASN A 945 -11.96 2.81 14.31
C ASN A 945 -13.21 3.00 15.18
N VAL A 946 -14.36 2.63 14.62
CA VAL A 946 -15.68 2.91 15.20
C VAL A 946 -15.83 2.41 16.65
N PHE A 947 -15.14 1.33 16.99
CA PHE A 947 -15.13 0.77 18.35
C PHE A 947 -14.17 1.50 19.29
N ASN A 948 -13.38 2.45 18.80
CA ASN A 948 -12.38 3.18 19.57
C ASN A 948 -11.38 2.23 20.26
N ASN A 949 -10.96 1.16 19.56
CA ASN A 949 -9.90 0.30 20.06
C ASN A 949 -8.59 1.06 20.06
N VAL A 950 -7.86 1.03 21.17
CA VAL A 950 -6.54 1.69 21.26
C VAL A 950 -5.50 0.77 20.64
N ASN A 951 -4.98 1.15 19.48
CA ASN A 951 -3.89 0.44 18.82
C ASN A 951 -2.57 1.10 19.19
N PHE A 952 -1.79 0.43 20.01
CA PHE A 952 -0.50 0.93 20.51
C PHE A 952 0.61 0.75 19.47
N SER A 953 1.60 1.67 19.48
CA SER A 953 2.85 1.54 18.72
C SER A 953 3.71 0.37 19.21
N THR A 954 4.75 0.02 18.45
CA THR A 954 5.76 -0.94 18.89
C THR A 954 6.42 -0.44 20.17
N PRO A 955 6.58 -1.30 21.19
CA PRO A 955 7.20 -0.92 22.45
C PRO A 955 8.68 -0.55 22.32
N VAL A 956 9.20 0.19 23.29
CA VAL A 956 10.63 0.53 23.40
C VAL A 956 11.43 -0.74 23.67
N GLY A 957 12.42 -1.02 22.82
CA GLY A 957 13.26 -2.23 22.87
C GLY A 957 14.62 -2.02 23.61
N THR A 958 14.97 -0.80 24.00
CA THR A 958 16.22 -0.51 24.71
C THR A 958 16.13 -0.97 26.16
N LEU A 959 16.91 -1.98 26.54
CA LEU A 959 16.83 -2.66 27.84
C LEU A 959 17.04 -1.72 29.03
N THR A 960 17.87 -0.69 28.86
CA THR A 960 18.21 0.30 29.92
C THR A 960 17.19 1.45 30.00
N SER A 961 16.20 1.47 29.12
CA SER A 961 15.16 2.51 29.11
C SER A 961 14.17 2.31 30.27
N PRO A 962 13.74 3.39 30.95
CA PRO A 962 12.62 3.32 31.89
C PRO A 962 11.29 2.93 31.22
N LEU A 963 11.22 3.05 29.90
CA LEU A 963 10.05 2.68 29.06
C LEU A 963 10.21 1.29 28.41
N PHE A 964 11.20 0.48 28.83
CA PHE A 964 11.40 -0.84 28.22
C PHE A 964 10.14 -1.69 28.24
N GLY A 965 9.71 -2.13 27.07
CA GLY A 965 8.49 -2.91 26.88
C GLY A 965 7.18 -2.11 26.90
N GLU A 966 7.25 -0.79 27.01
CA GLU A 966 6.12 0.12 27.00
C GLU A 966 5.98 0.82 25.62
N SER A 967 4.75 1.02 25.20
CA SER A 967 4.46 1.81 24.00
C SER A 967 4.34 3.28 24.35
N THR A 968 4.97 4.16 23.60
CA THR A 968 5.00 5.61 23.85
C THR A 968 3.98 6.39 23.01
N GLY A 969 3.19 5.70 22.18
CA GLY A 969 2.23 6.34 21.30
C GLY A 969 1.26 5.35 20.68
N LEU A 970 0.49 5.85 19.75
CA LEU A 970 -0.45 5.07 18.98
C LEU A 970 0.21 4.55 17.70
N SER A 971 -0.25 3.38 17.23
CA SER A 971 0.20 2.81 15.96
C SER A 971 -0.21 3.71 14.78
N SER A 972 0.66 3.83 13.78
CA SER A 972 0.35 4.52 12.52
C SER A 972 -0.52 3.72 11.55
N GLY A 973 -1.07 2.59 11.98
CA GLY A 973 -1.92 1.69 11.17
C GLY A 973 -1.20 0.41 10.74
N PHE A 974 -1.93 -0.48 10.02
CA PHE A 974 -1.43 -1.80 9.56
C PHE A 974 -0.30 -1.73 8.53
N GLY A 975 -0.11 -0.59 7.91
CA GLY A 975 0.99 -0.29 7.02
C GLY A 975 2.17 0.35 7.73
N GLY A 976 2.49 -0.04 8.96
CA GLY A 976 3.71 0.39 9.63
C GLY A 976 4.87 0.22 8.66
N GLY A 977 5.38 1.33 8.12
CA GLY A 977 6.33 1.35 7.04
C GLY A 977 7.52 0.46 7.37
N PHE A 978 7.86 -0.39 6.46
CA PHE A 978 9.12 -1.12 6.44
C PHE A 978 10.27 -0.11 6.17
N GLY A 979 10.49 0.79 7.09
CA GLY A 979 11.48 1.85 7.00
C GLY A 979 11.74 2.53 8.34
N GLY A 980 10.99 2.14 9.38
CA GLY A 980 11.18 2.62 10.73
C GLY A 980 11.94 1.63 11.61
N GLY A 981 13.07 1.11 11.16
CA GLY A 981 14.11 0.72 12.09
C GLY A 981 14.57 2.01 12.76
N GLN A 982 14.43 2.12 14.07
CA GLN A 982 15.17 3.12 14.83
C GLN A 982 16.64 2.92 14.52
N THR A 983 17.14 3.61 13.53
CA THR A 983 18.57 3.79 13.35
C THR A 983 18.93 4.99 14.21
N SER A 984 19.23 4.71 15.48
CA SER A 984 20.19 5.52 16.21
C SER A 984 21.54 5.32 15.54
N GLY A 985 21.79 6.09 14.50
CA GLY A 985 23.03 6.09 13.77
C GLY A 985 22.95 7.22 12.76
N ALA A 986 23.77 8.25 12.92
CA ALA A 986 23.94 9.32 11.96
C ALA A 986 24.21 8.74 10.57
N GLY A 987 23.34 8.95 9.63
CA GLY A 987 23.46 8.42 8.26
C GLY A 987 22.16 8.05 7.55
N ALA A 988 21.00 8.25 8.18
CA ALA A 988 19.74 8.14 7.47
C ALA A 988 19.66 9.30 6.46
N THR A 989 20.23 9.07 5.27
CA THR A 989 19.88 9.91 4.13
C THR A 989 18.38 9.85 3.92
N ALA A 990 17.83 10.98 3.71
CA ALA A 990 16.46 11.24 3.34
C ALA A 990 15.97 10.31 2.22
N GLY A 991 15.58 9.07 2.59
CA GLY A 991 14.44 8.50 1.93
C GLY A 991 13.32 9.46 2.28
N LEU A 992 12.59 9.96 1.31
CA LEU A 992 11.44 10.84 1.48
C LEU A 992 10.79 10.53 2.82
N PRO A 993 10.60 11.51 3.71
CA PRO A 993 9.87 11.27 4.94
C PRO A 993 8.53 10.70 4.49
N GLY A 994 8.48 9.39 4.50
CA GLY A 994 7.23 8.68 4.37
C GLY A 994 6.40 9.32 5.43
N ALA A 995 5.40 10.06 5.05
CA ALA A 995 4.49 10.82 5.85
C ALA A 995 4.54 10.29 7.27
N GLY A 996 5.02 11.08 8.20
CA GLY A 996 4.82 10.79 9.60
C GLY A 996 3.33 10.56 9.69
N GLY A 997 2.93 9.30 9.62
CA GLY A 997 1.54 8.91 9.65
C GLY A 997 1.08 9.40 11.01
N GLY A 998 0.38 10.51 11.01
CA GLY A 998 -0.22 11.03 12.20
C GLY A 998 -0.91 9.90 12.94
N ALA A 999 -0.86 9.85 14.24
CA ALA A 999 -1.52 8.89 15.13
C ALA A 999 -3.03 8.73 14.88
N ALA A 1000 -3.51 9.19 13.74
CA ALA A 1000 -4.87 9.37 13.32
C ALA A 1000 -5.69 8.07 13.23
N ALA A 1001 -5.04 6.94 12.88
CA ALA A 1001 -5.75 5.68 12.67
C ALA A 1001 -6.00 4.87 13.94
N ALA A 1002 -5.32 5.16 15.02
CA ALA A 1002 -5.39 4.35 16.23
C ALA A 1002 -6.50 4.76 17.20
N ASN A 1003 -7.12 5.92 17.03
CA ASN A 1003 -8.28 6.40 17.74
C ASN A 1003 -9.48 6.52 16.80
N ARG A 1004 -10.70 6.56 17.40
CA ARG A 1004 -11.90 6.86 16.62
C ARG A 1004 -11.87 8.28 16.09
N GLN A 1005 -12.03 8.40 14.78
CA GLN A 1005 -12.19 9.65 14.06
C GLN A 1005 -13.45 9.61 13.19
N ILE A 1006 -14.11 10.76 13.06
CA ILE A 1006 -15.34 10.87 12.27
C ILE A 1006 -15.18 12.01 11.26
N TYR A 1007 -15.31 11.68 9.99
CA TYR A 1007 -15.29 12.62 8.87
C TYR A 1007 -16.70 12.78 8.30
N LEU A 1008 -17.05 14.02 8.00
CA LEU A 1008 -18.29 14.37 7.33
C LEU A 1008 -17.97 14.80 5.90
N GLN A 1009 -18.62 14.20 4.92
CA GLN A 1009 -18.37 14.47 3.52
C GLN A 1009 -19.67 14.81 2.78
N ALA A 1010 -19.60 15.82 1.92
CA ALA A 1010 -20.64 16.16 0.98
C ALA A 1010 -20.04 16.22 -0.43
N THR A 1011 -20.61 15.45 -1.37
CA THR A 1011 -20.18 15.44 -2.77
C THR A 1011 -21.34 15.82 -3.66
N PHE A 1012 -21.14 16.79 -4.54
CA PHE A 1012 -22.07 17.16 -5.61
C PHE A 1012 -21.53 16.67 -6.96
N GLY A 1013 -22.35 15.98 -7.74
CA GLY A 1013 -22.01 15.47 -9.08
C GLY A 1013 -23.04 15.88 -10.13
N PHE A 1014 -22.58 16.11 -11.38
CA PHE A 1014 -23.41 16.49 -12.53
C PHE A 1014 -22.98 15.78 -13.82
#